data_27260f25fd6ca3b2887dc20dd13ec3cc
#
_entry.id   27260f25fd6ca3b2887dc20dd13ec3cc
#
_cell.length_a   1.000
_cell.length_b   1.000
_cell.length_c   1.000
_cell.angle_alpha   90.00
_cell.angle_beta   90.00
_cell.angle_gamma   90.00
#
_symmetry.space_group_name_H-M   'P 1'
#
loop_
_entity.id
_entity.type
_entity.pdbx_description
1 polymer ?
#
loop_
_entity_poly.entity_id
_entity_poly.type
_entity_poly.pdbx_seq_one_letter_code
_entity_poly.pdbx_strand_id
1 'polypeptide(L)'
;MEEKEQLTPQTENTAAEVAQSTSETAAPAVEAPKAEAPKAEVCAEKAAPAEKATPAAEAPKAEVCAEKAAPAEKAAPAAEAPKTADAPKAEVPKPAAPATPRPAAAPRPAAKPAAPAKNEVKAEVVDAKELHSTLAKLKEEGYIFLENLTGVDWGEEGLGVVYSLSHGETFEMKHVKAVAENKEEPYLDTVCDLWDIANFYEREVYDFYGIKFLNHPDMRRIFLREDWVGHPFRKDDKPEEHNEEIAVGDEPISDLAVCYTLNQDGSLNKTETPLFEEDDYVINLGPQHPSTHGVLHFRTRIDGETITKIDPHLGYIHRGIEKISEELTYPQTLALTDRMDYLGAMQNRHALCACIEQAMGVEVSDRVQVIRTIMDELQRIDSHLLFFSCLCQDMGATTAFLYGFRDRELILDIFEETCGGRLILNYNMIGGLAYDIHPNFQKRVKEFIVTMRKNLKEYDDIFTGNVIFQTRAKGVGIITKEQAISFGCTGGTGRASGWSNDLRKHRPYAAYDRVDFKEVVRTEGDSFARYMIRLDEIRESLHIIEQLIDNIPEGNFAEKMKPVIKVPAGSYYSAVEGSRGILGVYLESRGDKFPYRLHYRATGLPLVAVMDTACRGNMIADLITIGGTIDYVVPDIDR
;
A
#
# COMPACT_ATOMS: atom_id res chain seq x y z
N MET A 1 30.94 46.14 -50.55
CA MET A 1 30.31 45.67 -51.79
C MET A 1 29.16 44.80 -51.30
N GLU A 2 28.01 45.45 -51.14
CA GLU A 2 26.90 45.46 -52.15
C GLU A 2 26.26 44.08 -52.20
N GLU A 3 25.03 43.84 -52.04
CA GLU A 3 23.75 44.60 -51.98
C GLU A 3 22.69 43.51 -51.63
N LYS A 4 21.75 43.67 -50.64
CA LYS A 4 20.38 44.16 -50.84
C LYS A 4 19.57 43.31 -51.85
N GLU A 5 18.38 42.84 -51.57
CA GLU A 5 17.06 43.39 -51.18
C GLU A 5 16.10 42.24 -50.83
N GLN A 6 15.37 42.22 -49.77
CA GLN A 6 14.06 42.79 -49.46
C GLN A 6 12.96 42.51 -50.50
N LEU A 7 11.89 41.75 -50.09
CA LEU A 7 10.52 42.26 -50.00
C LEU A 7 9.46 41.14 -49.76
N THR A 8 8.75 41.25 -48.71
CA THR A 8 7.35 40.83 -48.50
C THR A 8 6.43 41.94 -49.00
N PRO A 9 5.08 41.89 -49.01
CA PRO A 9 4.08 41.02 -48.36
C PRO A 9 2.75 40.81 -49.13
N GLN A 10 1.76 40.26 -48.38
CA GLN A 10 0.27 40.40 -48.47
C GLN A 10 -0.48 39.49 -49.42
N THR A 11 -1.48 38.83 -48.99
CA THR A 11 -2.77 38.87 -48.32
C THR A 11 -3.88 38.24 -49.16
N GLU A 12 -4.79 37.60 -48.46
CA GLU A 12 -6.23 37.48 -48.64
C GLU A 12 -6.90 36.47 -49.60
N ASN A 13 -7.64 35.61 -48.94
CA ASN A 13 -9.05 35.21 -49.16
C ASN A 13 -9.53 34.90 -50.60
N THR A 14 -10.11 33.72 -50.77
CA THR A 14 -11.57 33.59 -50.92
C THR A 14 -11.99 32.15 -51.17
N ALA A 15 -13.16 31.84 -50.66
CA ALA A 15 -13.89 30.57 -50.71
C ALA A 15 -14.51 30.30 -52.09
N ALA A 16 -14.98 29.07 -52.21
CA ALA A 16 -16.14 28.59 -52.93
C ALA A 16 -15.96 27.87 -54.27
N GLU A 17 -16.52 26.65 -54.19
CA GLU A 17 -17.40 25.95 -55.18
C GLU A 17 -16.84 25.50 -56.54
N VAL A 18 -17.14 24.27 -56.80
CA VAL A 18 -18.00 23.64 -57.86
C VAL A 18 -17.45 22.27 -58.29
N ALA A 19 -18.13 21.25 -57.85
CA ALA A 19 -18.84 20.14 -58.51
C ALA A 19 -18.35 19.54 -59.82
N GLN A 20 -18.37 18.19 -59.78
CA GLN A 20 -18.74 17.22 -60.87
C GLN A 20 -17.77 16.95 -62.00
N SER A 21 -17.31 15.65 -62.07
CA SER A 21 -17.84 14.67 -63.06
C SER A 21 -17.04 13.34 -63.02
N THR A 22 -17.74 12.28 -62.75
CA THR A 22 -17.94 11.01 -63.46
C THR A 22 -16.78 10.31 -64.15
N SER A 23 -16.49 9.06 -63.76
CA SER A 23 -16.81 7.84 -64.53
C SER A 23 -16.25 6.60 -63.84
N GLU A 24 -17.15 5.72 -63.51
CA GLU A 24 -17.26 4.28 -63.70
C GLU A 24 -16.01 3.46 -64.09
N THR A 25 -15.70 2.49 -63.25
CA THR A 25 -15.56 1.09 -63.73
C THR A 25 -15.81 0.12 -62.57
N ALA A 26 -16.81 -0.70 -62.73
CA ALA A 26 -17.22 -1.79 -61.84
C ALA A 26 -16.42 -3.05 -62.13
N ALA A 27 -16.18 -3.86 -61.09
CA ALA A 27 -15.96 -5.31 -61.19
C ALA A 27 -16.21 -5.96 -59.81
N PRO A 28 -16.51 -7.26 -59.72
CA PRO A 28 -17.82 -7.71 -59.27
C PRO A 28 -17.82 -8.27 -57.84
N ALA A 29 -19.03 -8.25 -57.24
CA ALA A 29 -19.33 -8.83 -55.93
C ALA A 29 -19.23 -10.36 -55.94
N VAL A 30 -18.59 -10.92 -54.93
CA VAL A 30 -18.65 -12.35 -54.59
C VAL A 30 -19.71 -12.52 -53.50
N GLU A 31 -20.75 -13.29 -53.82
CA GLU A 31 -21.83 -13.69 -52.92
C GLU A 31 -21.30 -14.55 -51.75
N ALA A 32 -21.71 -14.24 -50.54
CA ALA A 32 -21.58 -15.11 -49.39
C ALA A 32 -22.77 -16.09 -49.30
N PRO A 33 -22.55 -17.37 -48.96
CA PRO A 33 -23.64 -18.34 -48.88
C PRO A 33 -24.47 -18.12 -47.58
N LYS A 34 -25.80 -18.13 -47.77
CA LYS A 34 -26.81 -18.17 -46.72
C LYS A 34 -26.76 -19.54 -46.03
N ALA A 35 -26.55 -19.56 -44.72
CA ALA A 35 -26.80 -20.71 -43.87
C ALA A 35 -28.28 -20.82 -43.53
N GLU A 36 -28.93 -21.90 -43.89
CA GLU A 36 -30.28 -22.26 -43.48
C GLU A 36 -30.28 -22.75 -42.03
N ALA A 37 -31.28 -22.27 -41.27
CA ALA A 37 -31.56 -22.74 -39.91
C ALA A 37 -32.29 -24.07 -39.94
N PRO A 38 -31.95 -25.06 -39.10
CA PRO A 38 -32.70 -26.32 -39.02
C PRO A 38 -34.05 -26.11 -38.30
N LYS A 39 -35.10 -26.62 -38.91
CA LYS A 39 -36.46 -26.69 -38.35
C LYS A 39 -36.51 -27.65 -37.16
N ALA A 40 -37.09 -27.20 -36.05
CA ALA A 40 -37.44 -28.03 -34.93
C ALA A 40 -38.67 -28.88 -35.26
N GLU A 41 -38.54 -30.21 -35.21
CA GLU A 41 -39.66 -31.13 -35.19
C GLU A 41 -40.25 -31.24 -33.80
N VAL A 42 -41.56 -30.96 -33.73
CA VAL A 42 -42.38 -31.09 -32.52
C VAL A 42 -42.84 -32.56 -32.43
N CYS A 43 -42.33 -33.33 -31.49
CA CYS A 43 -42.94 -34.55 -31.06
C CYS A 43 -43.94 -34.28 -29.93
N ALA A 44 -45.22 -34.45 -30.28
CA ALA A 44 -46.31 -34.42 -29.32
C ALA A 44 -46.43 -35.81 -28.66
N GLU A 45 -46.27 -35.91 -27.35
CA GLU A 45 -46.65 -37.08 -26.57
C GLU A 45 -47.65 -36.71 -25.50
N LYS A 46 -48.65 -37.59 -25.36
CA LYS A 46 -49.96 -37.41 -24.76
C LYS A 46 -49.92 -37.12 -23.24
N ALA A 47 -50.75 -36.17 -22.82
CA ALA A 47 -51.12 -35.91 -21.43
C ALA A 47 -51.98 -37.04 -20.85
N ALA A 48 -51.65 -37.50 -19.66
CA ALA A 48 -52.52 -38.27 -18.78
C ALA A 48 -52.98 -37.36 -17.60
N PRO A 49 -54.12 -37.63 -16.98
CA PRO A 49 -54.89 -36.61 -16.24
C PRO A 49 -54.41 -36.39 -14.82
N ALA A 50 -54.62 -35.12 -14.37
CA ALA A 50 -54.31 -34.59 -13.07
C ALA A 50 -55.03 -35.34 -11.92
N GLU A 51 -54.28 -35.78 -10.91
CA GLU A 51 -54.77 -36.17 -9.61
C GLU A 51 -54.68 -35.04 -8.59
N LYS A 52 -55.67 -34.96 -7.72
CA LYS A 52 -56.01 -33.85 -6.83
C LYS A 52 -54.92 -33.56 -5.79
N ALA A 53 -54.60 -32.31 -5.61
CA ALA A 53 -53.80 -31.74 -4.53
C ALA A 53 -54.46 -31.99 -3.16
N THR A 54 -53.69 -32.52 -2.21
CA THR A 54 -53.96 -32.51 -0.76
C THR A 54 -53.18 -31.35 -0.11
N PRO A 55 -53.69 -30.73 0.95
CA PRO A 55 -53.17 -29.50 1.48
C PRO A 55 -51.87 -29.66 2.29
N ALA A 56 -51.06 -28.58 2.26
CA ALA A 56 -49.78 -28.47 2.95
C ALA A 56 -49.88 -28.71 4.47
N ALA A 57 -48.99 -29.54 4.99
CA ALA A 57 -48.75 -29.69 6.41
C ALA A 57 -47.94 -28.53 6.97
N GLU A 58 -48.40 -27.99 8.10
CA GLU A 58 -47.75 -26.95 8.90
C GLU A 58 -46.35 -27.38 9.38
N ALA A 59 -45.42 -26.42 9.36
CA ALA A 59 -44.09 -26.57 9.96
C ALA A 59 -44.17 -26.65 11.49
N PRO A 60 -43.38 -27.49 12.14
CA PRO A 60 -43.40 -27.57 13.60
C PRO A 60 -42.64 -26.38 14.21
N LYS A 61 -43.31 -25.71 15.17
CA LYS A 61 -42.74 -24.71 16.07
C LYS A 61 -41.66 -25.33 16.94
N ALA A 62 -40.47 -24.68 16.98
CA ALA A 62 -39.44 -25.05 17.94
C ALA A 62 -39.89 -24.72 19.36
N GLU A 63 -40.09 -25.75 20.17
CA GLU A 63 -40.23 -25.64 21.62
C GLU A 63 -38.86 -25.52 22.28
N VAL A 64 -38.70 -24.47 23.08
CA VAL A 64 -37.53 -24.21 23.92
C VAL A 64 -37.67 -25.13 25.14
N CYS A 65 -36.91 -26.23 25.18
CA CYS A 65 -36.74 -27.03 26.38
C CYS A 65 -35.76 -26.37 27.34
N ALA A 66 -36.28 -25.82 28.42
CA ALA A 66 -35.50 -25.45 29.60
C ALA A 66 -35.18 -26.71 30.40
N GLU A 67 -33.94 -27.19 30.35
CA GLU A 67 -33.48 -28.32 31.13
C GLU A 67 -32.97 -27.85 32.51
N LYS A 68 -33.56 -28.37 33.55
CA LYS A 68 -33.26 -28.11 34.97
C LYS A 68 -31.91 -28.70 35.34
N ALA A 69 -31.04 -27.89 35.94
CA ALA A 69 -29.80 -28.33 36.57
C ALA A 69 -30.07 -29.33 37.71
N ALA A 70 -29.43 -30.49 37.65
CA ALA A 70 -29.36 -31.47 38.73
C ALA A 70 -28.16 -31.16 39.65
N PRO A 71 -28.21 -31.49 40.95
CA PRO A 71 -27.22 -31.08 41.92
C PRO A 71 -25.93 -31.89 41.87
N ALA A 72 -24.82 -31.20 42.18
CA ALA A 72 -23.46 -31.73 42.18
C ALA A 72 -23.25 -32.89 43.17
N GLU A 73 -22.70 -33.97 42.68
CA GLU A 73 -22.24 -35.13 43.45
C GLU A 73 -20.81 -34.87 44.00
N LYS A 74 -20.58 -35.30 45.24
CA LYS A 74 -19.38 -35.03 46.03
C LYS A 74 -18.14 -35.72 45.46
N ALA A 75 -17.07 -34.99 45.25
CA ALA A 75 -15.74 -35.51 44.93
C ALA A 75 -15.11 -36.25 46.12
N ALA A 76 -14.50 -37.40 45.84
CA ALA A 76 -13.71 -38.20 46.79
C ALA A 76 -12.29 -37.58 46.97
N PRO A 77 -11.60 -37.83 48.09
CA PRO A 77 -10.37 -37.11 48.45
C PRO A 77 -9.14 -37.58 47.66
N ALA A 78 -8.32 -36.62 47.26
CA ALA A 78 -7.03 -36.84 46.56
C ALA A 78 -5.96 -37.28 47.58
N ALA A 79 -5.09 -38.19 47.14
CA ALA A 79 -3.95 -38.71 47.86
C ALA A 79 -2.86 -37.68 48.08
N GLU A 80 -2.22 -37.72 49.25
CA GLU A 80 -1.09 -36.85 49.68
C GLU A 80 0.15 -37.07 48.80
N ALA A 81 0.77 -35.94 48.35
CA ALA A 81 2.10 -35.89 47.78
C ALA A 81 3.11 -35.39 48.82
N PRO A 82 4.38 -35.78 48.78
CA PRO A 82 5.35 -35.56 49.84
C PRO A 82 5.88 -34.13 49.92
N LYS A 83 6.11 -33.66 51.12
CA LYS A 83 6.66 -32.37 51.50
C LYS A 83 8.12 -32.24 51.02
N THR A 84 8.42 -31.23 50.23
CA THR A 84 9.78 -30.72 50.03
C THR A 84 9.91 -29.32 50.60
N ALA A 85 11.14 -29.02 51.03
CA ALA A 85 11.56 -28.00 51.94
C ALA A 85 11.39 -26.53 51.50
N ASP A 86 11.42 -25.66 52.48
CA ASP A 86 11.39 -24.20 52.53
C ASP A 86 11.98 -23.45 51.31
N ALA A 87 11.13 -22.57 50.71
CA ALA A 87 11.56 -21.42 49.93
C ALA A 87 11.15 -20.13 50.71
N PRO A 88 11.98 -19.06 50.68
CA PRO A 88 11.75 -17.87 51.46
C PRO A 88 10.57 -17.05 50.94
N LYS A 89 9.78 -16.49 51.90
CA LYS A 89 8.64 -15.61 51.64
C LYS A 89 9.10 -14.33 50.93
N ALA A 90 8.57 -14.10 49.73
CA ALA A 90 8.62 -12.80 49.07
C ALA A 90 7.68 -11.82 49.82
N GLU A 91 8.20 -10.74 50.28
CA GLU A 91 7.44 -9.62 50.86
C GLU A 91 6.65 -8.89 49.77
N VAL A 92 5.36 -8.71 50.01
CA VAL A 92 4.47 -7.88 49.17
C VAL A 92 4.88 -6.41 49.34
N PRO A 93 5.19 -5.68 48.26
CA PRO A 93 5.55 -4.27 48.39
C PRO A 93 4.31 -3.45 48.80
N LYS A 94 4.48 -2.60 49.83
CA LYS A 94 3.50 -1.59 50.26
C LYS A 94 3.26 -0.59 49.12
N PRO A 95 2.03 -0.05 48.97
CA PRO A 95 1.74 1.01 48.02
C PRO A 95 2.60 2.24 48.27
N ALA A 96 3.25 2.72 47.21
CA ALA A 96 4.09 3.91 47.21
C ALA A 96 3.22 5.15 47.50
N ALA A 97 3.73 6.03 48.35
CA ALA A 97 3.14 7.34 48.58
C ALA A 97 3.22 8.21 47.32
N PRO A 98 2.29 9.18 47.13
CA PRO A 98 2.26 10.02 45.94
C PRO A 98 3.56 10.80 45.78
N ALA A 99 4.14 10.70 44.57
CA ALA A 99 5.37 11.40 44.22
C ALA A 99 5.14 12.93 44.20
N THR A 100 5.95 13.65 44.92
CA THR A 100 6.05 15.10 44.80
C THR A 100 6.56 15.47 43.41
N PRO A 101 6.03 16.52 42.75
CA PRO A 101 6.50 16.93 41.42
C PRO A 101 7.97 17.34 41.49
N ARG A 102 8.79 16.70 40.64
CA ARG A 102 10.19 17.12 40.45
C ARG A 102 10.22 18.52 39.82
N PRO A 103 11.09 19.42 40.26
CA PRO A 103 11.27 20.70 39.61
C PRO A 103 11.78 20.48 38.16
N ALA A 104 11.23 21.27 37.22
CA ALA A 104 11.60 21.27 35.83
C ALA A 104 13.13 21.37 35.67
N ALA A 105 13.71 20.45 34.93
CA ALA A 105 15.13 20.46 34.64
C ALA A 105 15.44 21.69 33.75
N ALA A 106 16.46 22.45 34.12
CA ALA A 106 16.96 23.57 33.33
C ALA A 106 17.33 23.08 31.89
N PRO A 107 17.14 23.91 30.87
CA PRO A 107 17.46 23.52 29.48
C PRO A 107 18.94 23.15 29.38
N ARG A 108 19.21 21.93 28.89
CA ARG A 108 20.55 21.48 28.57
C ARG A 108 21.12 22.35 27.45
N PRO A 109 22.40 22.77 27.51
CA PRO A 109 23.03 23.48 26.44
C PRO A 109 22.99 22.62 25.16
N ALA A 110 22.67 23.24 24.02
CA ALA A 110 22.63 22.60 22.72
C ALA A 110 23.93 21.80 22.47
N ALA A 111 23.80 20.53 22.13
CA ALA A 111 24.93 19.71 21.74
C ALA A 111 25.55 20.30 20.47
N LYS A 112 26.88 20.36 20.42
CA LYS A 112 27.60 20.72 19.18
C LYS A 112 27.13 19.81 18.04
N PRO A 113 26.90 20.34 16.83
CA PRO A 113 26.52 19.51 15.70
C PRO A 113 27.55 18.41 15.51
N ALA A 114 27.09 17.17 15.50
CA ALA A 114 27.91 16.02 15.13
C ALA A 114 28.31 16.14 13.66
N ALA A 115 29.50 15.59 13.30
CA ALA A 115 29.89 15.53 11.90
C ALA A 115 28.81 14.78 11.10
N PRO A 116 28.50 15.24 9.87
CA PRO A 116 27.45 14.61 9.05
C PRO A 116 27.74 13.12 8.87
N ALA A 117 26.71 12.30 9.01
CA ALA A 117 26.80 10.85 8.82
C ALA A 117 27.13 10.54 7.34
N LYS A 118 27.92 9.51 7.09
CA LYS A 118 28.39 9.15 5.73
C LYS A 118 27.23 8.84 4.75
N ASN A 119 26.03 8.52 5.26
CA ASN A 119 24.88 8.02 4.51
C ASN A 119 23.66 8.96 4.65
N GLU A 120 23.88 10.21 5.00
CA GLU A 120 22.83 11.22 5.11
C GLU A 120 22.30 11.59 3.72
N VAL A 121 20.97 11.66 3.61
CA VAL A 121 20.29 12.18 2.43
C VAL A 121 20.57 13.69 2.32
N LYS A 122 21.18 14.10 1.23
CA LYS A 122 21.36 15.52 0.91
C LYS A 122 20.17 16.01 0.11
N ALA A 123 19.19 16.57 0.79
CA ALA A 123 18.09 17.23 0.11
C ALA A 123 18.53 18.59 -0.42
N GLU A 124 18.22 18.88 -1.68
CA GLU A 124 18.34 20.20 -2.28
C GLU A 124 17.28 21.11 -1.63
N VAL A 125 17.72 22.21 -1.01
CA VAL A 125 16.81 23.17 -0.39
C VAL A 125 16.40 24.19 -1.44
N VAL A 126 15.09 24.30 -1.69
CA VAL A 126 14.51 25.15 -2.72
C VAL A 126 13.56 26.15 -2.05
N ASP A 127 13.54 27.38 -2.59
CA ASP A 127 12.55 28.39 -2.18
C ASP A 127 11.12 27.89 -2.47
N ALA A 128 10.20 28.18 -1.57
CA ALA A 128 8.80 27.79 -1.70
C ALA A 128 8.18 28.19 -3.05
N LYS A 129 8.54 29.38 -3.56
CA LYS A 129 8.04 29.91 -4.84
C LYS A 129 8.65 29.24 -6.07
N GLU A 130 9.81 28.63 -5.93
CA GLU A 130 10.52 27.95 -7.02
C GLU A 130 10.27 26.44 -7.01
N LEU A 131 9.54 25.92 -6.01
CA LEU A 131 9.31 24.49 -5.82
C LEU A 131 8.73 23.82 -7.07
N HIS A 132 7.59 24.30 -7.57
CA HIS A 132 6.94 23.72 -8.75
C HIS A 132 7.86 23.74 -9.98
N SER A 133 8.48 24.89 -10.27
CA SER A 133 9.37 25.03 -11.44
C SER A 133 10.62 24.14 -11.34
N THR A 134 11.15 23.94 -10.13
CA THR A 134 12.29 23.05 -9.90
C THR A 134 11.89 21.58 -10.10
N LEU A 135 10.75 21.16 -9.56
CA LEU A 135 10.26 19.79 -9.72
C LEU A 135 9.86 19.49 -11.17
N ALA A 136 9.26 20.45 -11.89
CA ALA A 136 8.98 20.32 -13.32
C ALA A 136 10.27 20.12 -14.14
N LYS A 137 11.30 20.90 -13.86
CA LYS A 137 12.62 20.75 -14.49
C LYS A 137 13.26 19.40 -14.20
N LEU A 138 13.19 18.91 -12.95
CA LEU A 138 13.71 17.60 -12.59
C LEU A 138 12.96 16.47 -13.32
N LYS A 139 11.64 16.63 -13.51
CA LYS A 139 10.85 15.68 -14.31
C LYS A 139 11.30 15.66 -15.77
N GLU A 140 11.59 16.82 -16.38
CA GLU A 140 12.17 16.93 -17.72
C GLU A 140 13.58 16.31 -17.81
N GLU A 141 14.37 16.39 -16.73
CA GLU A 141 15.69 15.75 -16.61
C GLU A 141 15.62 14.22 -16.47
N GLY A 142 14.40 13.62 -16.37
CA GLY A 142 14.20 12.18 -16.29
C GLY A 142 13.83 11.64 -14.92
N TYR A 143 13.66 12.49 -13.90
CA TYR A 143 13.13 12.10 -12.59
C TYR A 143 11.61 12.00 -12.65
N ILE A 144 11.12 11.00 -13.38
CA ILE A 144 9.71 10.84 -13.74
C ILE A 144 8.83 10.28 -12.62
N PHE A 145 9.42 9.70 -11.60
CA PHE A 145 8.69 9.03 -10.53
C PHE A 145 8.79 9.78 -9.20
N LEU A 146 7.65 10.26 -8.70
CA LEU A 146 7.50 10.75 -7.33
C LEU A 146 7.39 9.56 -6.39
N GLU A 147 8.54 9.12 -5.85
CA GLU A 147 8.60 7.94 -4.99
C GLU A 147 8.00 8.23 -3.63
N ASN A 148 8.25 9.41 -3.05
CA ASN A 148 7.73 9.79 -1.73
C ASN A 148 7.56 11.31 -1.59
N LEU A 149 6.56 11.71 -0.79
CA LEU A 149 6.37 13.07 -0.29
C LEU A 149 6.00 13.00 1.19
N THR A 150 6.67 13.76 2.03
CA THR A 150 6.33 13.86 3.45
C THR A 150 6.44 15.27 3.97
N GLY A 151 5.52 15.63 4.88
CA GLY A 151 5.62 16.84 5.69
C GLY A 151 6.57 16.67 6.87
N VAL A 152 7.25 17.73 7.25
CA VAL A 152 8.09 17.78 8.45
C VAL A 152 7.94 19.14 9.13
N ASP A 153 7.77 19.12 10.45
CA ASP A 153 7.89 20.31 11.30
C ASP A 153 9.30 20.33 11.91
N TRP A 154 10.17 21.21 11.40
CA TRP A 154 11.53 21.39 11.93
C TRP A 154 11.61 22.33 13.13
N GLY A 155 10.46 22.72 13.71
CA GLY A 155 10.38 23.61 14.86
C GLY A 155 10.66 25.07 14.49
N GLU A 156 11.80 25.63 14.92
CA GLU A 156 12.18 27.01 14.63
C GLU A 156 12.53 27.23 13.14
N GLU A 157 12.96 26.18 12.42
CA GLU A 157 13.26 26.24 10.99
C GLU A 157 11.98 26.31 10.13
N GLY A 158 10.81 26.02 10.69
CA GLY A 158 9.51 26.10 10.02
C GLY A 158 8.89 24.76 9.64
N LEU A 159 7.73 24.86 8.99
CA LEU A 159 6.98 23.74 8.41
C LEU A 159 7.32 23.60 6.92
N GLY A 160 7.45 22.39 6.44
CA GLY A 160 7.68 22.17 5.02
C GLY A 160 7.59 20.71 4.60
N VAL A 161 8.10 20.43 3.42
CA VAL A 161 7.96 19.15 2.74
C VAL A 161 9.28 18.64 2.22
N VAL A 162 9.38 17.31 2.07
CA VAL A 162 10.48 16.63 1.41
C VAL A 162 9.92 15.76 0.29
N TYR A 163 10.28 16.07 -0.94
CA TYR A 163 10.00 15.26 -2.12
C TYR A 163 11.16 14.32 -2.37
N SER A 164 10.88 13.07 -2.68
CA SER A 164 11.87 12.06 -3.08
C SER A 164 11.51 11.58 -4.48
N LEU A 165 12.38 11.87 -5.43
CA LEU A 165 12.20 11.56 -6.85
C LEU A 165 13.17 10.47 -7.29
N SER A 166 12.72 9.57 -8.16
CA SER A 166 13.53 8.53 -8.77
C SER A 166 13.62 8.73 -10.29
N HIS A 167 14.83 8.61 -10.83
CA HIS A 167 15.04 8.69 -12.26
C HIS A 167 14.55 7.43 -12.97
N GLY A 168 13.83 7.60 -14.09
CA GLY A 168 13.14 6.50 -14.77
C GLY A 168 14.02 5.41 -15.39
N GLU A 169 15.30 5.71 -15.67
CA GLU A 169 16.25 4.78 -16.28
C GLU A 169 17.36 4.35 -15.32
N THR A 170 17.93 5.29 -14.56
CA THR A 170 19.08 5.02 -13.68
C THR A 170 18.69 4.63 -12.27
N PHE A 171 17.43 4.87 -11.89
CA PHE A 171 16.90 4.69 -10.52
C PHE A 171 17.65 5.51 -9.45
N GLU A 172 18.41 6.50 -9.87
CA GLU A 172 19.05 7.47 -8.99
C GLU A 172 17.99 8.29 -8.26
N MET A 173 18.22 8.53 -6.96
CA MET A 173 17.32 9.29 -6.11
C MET A 173 17.78 10.73 -5.97
N LYS A 174 16.83 11.66 -6.09
CA LYS A 174 16.99 13.06 -5.67
C LYS A 174 15.96 13.43 -4.62
N HIS A 175 16.39 14.21 -3.64
CA HIS A 175 15.52 14.71 -2.59
C HIS A 175 15.49 16.23 -2.64
N VAL A 176 14.29 16.81 -2.59
CA VAL A 176 14.07 18.27 -2.61
C VAL A 176 13.31 18.64 -1.35
N LYS A 177 13.85 19.63 -0.61
CA LYS A 177 13.25 20.18 0.61
C LYS A 177 12.75 21.59 0.32
N ALA A 178 11.48 21.86 0.66
CA ALA A 178 10.92 23.20 0.64
C ALA A 178 10.28 23.53 1.99
N VAL A 179 10.47 24.73 2.49
CA VAL A 179 9.91 25.23 3.74
C VAL A 179 8.94 26.35 3.41
N ALA A 180 7.71 26.28 3.97
CA ALA A 180 6.71 27.33 3.81
C ALA A 180 7.16 28.65 4.45
N GLU A 181 6.90 29.77 3.81
CA GLU A 181 7.34 31.10 4.28
C GLU A 181 6.65 31.49 5.62
N ASN A 182 5.39 31.09 5.82
CA ASN A 182 4.62 31.41 7.01
C ASN A 182 4.24 30.12 7.76
N LYS A 183 4.56 30.04 9.04
CA LYS A 183 4.21 28.89 9.87
C LYS A 183 2.75 28.93 10.35
N GLU A 184 2.12 30.10 10.48
CA GLU A 184 0.74 30.23 10.93
C GLU A 184 -0.25 29.85 9.81
N GLU A 185 -0.01 30.31 8.59
CA GLU A 185 -0.75 29.93 7.38
C GLU A 185 0.20 29.38 6.31
N PRO A 186 0.73 28.17 6.49
CA PRO A 186 1.70 27.62 5.56
C PRO A 186 1.02 27.22 4.24
N TYR A 187 1.63 27.60 3.12
CA TYR A 187 1.21 27.16 1.79
C TYR A 187 2.40 26.93 0.86
N LEU A 188 2.20 26.09 -0.13
CA LEU A 188 3.12 25.75 -1.21
C LEU A 188 2.32 25.61 -2.51
N ASP A 189 2.98 25.63 -3.65
CA ASP A 189 2.34 25.30 -4.93
C ASP A 189 2.14 23.78 -5.05
N THR A 190 1.00 23.36 -5.60
CA THR A 190 0.73 21.94 -5.91
C THR A 190 1.60 21.44 -7.05
N VAL A 191 1.85 20.12 -7.07
CA VAL A 191 2.48 19.41 -8.20
C VAL A 191 1.58 18.30 -8.76
N CYS A 192 0.26 18.41 -8.52
CA CYS A 192 -0.73 17.47 -9.06
C CYS A 192 -0.79 17.45 -10.60
N ASP A 193 -0.37 18.53 -11.26
CA ASP A 193 -0.22 18.60 -12.72
C ASP A 193 1.03 17.84 -13.22
N LEU A 194 1.99 17.60 -12.34
CA LEU A 194 3.17 16.81 -12.65
C LEU A 194 2.97 15.33 -12.36
N TRP A 195 2.37 14.98 -11.23
CA TRP A 195 2.13 13.59 -10.81
C TRP A 195 0.75 13.44 -10.16
N ASP A 196 -0.08 12.54 -10.66
CA ASP A 196 -1.43 12.29 -10.12
C ASP A 196 -1.41 11.86 -8.64
N ILE A 197 -0.38 11.12 -8.21
CA ILE A 197 -0.24 10.69 -6.81
C ILE A 197 -0.04 11.87 -5.85
N ALA A 198 0.45 13.00 -6.33
CA ALA A 198 0.62 14.19 -5.52
C ALA A 198 -0.69 14.61 -4.86
N ASN A 199 -1.83 14.38 -5.51
CA ASN A 199 -3.14 14.63 -4.92
C ASN A 199 -3.28 13.99 -3.53
N PHE A 200 -2.95 12.73 -3.39
CA PHE A 200 -3.09 12.01 -2.13
C PHE A 200 -1.99 12.36 -1.12
N TYR A 201 -0.77 12.51 -1.59
CA TYR A 201 0.35 12.86 -0.72
C TYR A 201 0.26 14.30 -0.18
N GLU A 202 -0.17 15.25 -0.99
CA GLU A 202 -0.35 16.65 -0.56
C GLU A 202 -1.53 16.78 0.41
N ARG A 203 -2.62 16.02 0.21
CA ARG A 203 -3.71 15.91 1.18
C ARG A 203 -3.26 15.31 2.52
N GLU A 204 -2.39 14.29 2.51
CA GLU A 204 -1.79 13.74 3.72
C GLU A 204 -0.97 14.81 4.47
N VAL A 205 -0.14 15.58 3.75
CA VAL A 205 0.63 16.68 4.33
C VAL A 205 -0.27 17.77 4.89
N TYR A 206 -1.32 18.15 4.17
CA TYR A 206 -2.32 19.09 4.66
C TYR A 206 -2.99 18.58 5.93
N ASP A 207 -3.44 17.34 5.92
CA ASP A 207 -4.18 16.74 7.02
C ASP A 207 -3.38 16.75 8.33
N PHE A 208 -2.11 16.36 8.26
CA PHE A 208 -1.26 16.22 9.43
C PHE A 208 -0.48 17.49 9.84
N TYR A 209 -0.18 18.40 8.90
CA TYR A 209 0.65 19.57 9.15
C TYR A 209 -0.03 20.91 8.86
N GLY A 210 -1.16 20.92 8.15
CA GLY A 210 -1.89 22.13 7.78
C GLY A 210 -1.25 22.93 6.65
N ILE A 211 -0.30 22.36 5.90
CA ILE A 211 0.28 23.01 4.73
C ILE A 211 -0.73 22.94 3.58
N LYS A 212 -1.23 24.09 3.14
CA LYS A 212 -2.17 24.21 2.03
C LYS A 212 -1.42 24.20 0.71
N PHE A 213 -1.87 23.42 -0.27
CA PHE A 213 -1.30 23.42 -1.60
C PHE A 213 -2.16 24.24 -2.55
N LEU A 214 -1.57 25.30 -3.12
CA LEU A 214 -2.30 26.22 -4.01
C LEU A 214 -2.65 25.53 -5.32
N ASN A 215 -3.86 25.78 -5.82
CA ASN A 215 -4.43 25.18 -7.03
C ASN A 215 -4.56 23.64 -6.99
N HIS A 216 -4.49 23.04 -5.81
CA HIS A 216 -4.77 21.63 -5.65
C HIS A 216 -6.27 21.35 -5.97
N PRO A 217 -6.60 20.29 -6.74
CA PRO A 217 -7.97 20.05 -7.19
C PRO A 217 -8.95 19.70 -6.06
N ASP A 218 -8.46 19.12 -4.94
CA ASP A 218 -9.28 18.67 -3.82
C ASP A 218 -8.49 18.59 -2.53
N MET A 219 -8.44 19.68 -1.74
CA MET A 219 -7.67 19.79 -0.50
C MET A 219 -8.52 19.43 0.73
N ARG A 220 -9.34 18.38 0.66
CA ARG A 220 -10.01 17.78 1.83
C ARG A 220 -9.03 16.96 2.67
N ARG A 221 -9.36 16.73 3.96
CA ARG A 221 -8.64 15.74 4.77
C ARG A 221 -8.71 14.35 4.13
N ILE A 222 -7.77 13.48 4.47
CA ILE A 222 -7.68 12.14 3.86
C ILE A 222 -7.71 11.01 4.89
N PHE A 223 -7.11 11.19 6.07
CA PHE A 223 -7.05 10.18 7.14
C PHE A 223 -7.78 10.59 8.41
N LEU A 224 -7.79 11.89 8.73
CA LEU A 224 -8.54 12.39 9.88
C LEU A 224 -9.98 12.73 9.47
N ARG A 225 -10.89 12.67 10.44
CA ARG A 225 -12.27 13.08 10.25
C ARG A 225 -12.36 14.54 9.85
N GLU A 226 -13.37 14.92 9.07
CA GLU A 226 -13.58 16.30 8.64
C GLU A 226 -13.79 17.28 9.82
N ASP A 227 -14.37 16.78 10.91
CA ASP A 227 -14.61 17.55 12.15
C ASP A 227 -13.40 17.58 13.11
N TRP A 228 -12.27 16.97 12.75
CA TRP A 228 -11.06 17.02 13.54
C TRP A 228 -10.48 18.43 13.58
N VAL A 229 -10.14 18.91 14.80
CA VAL A 229 -9.54 20.23 15.01
C VAL A 229 -8.02 20.10 15.11
N GLY A 230 -7.29 20.97 14.40
CA GLY A 230 -5.82 21.01 14.40
C GLY A 230 -5.15 20.07 13.41
N HIS A 231 -3.82 19.95 13.57
CA HIS A 231 -2.93 19.18 12.70
C HIS A 231 -1.92 18.42 13.56
N PRO A 232 -2.18 17.14 13.90
CA PRO A 232 -1.56 16.46 15.04
C PRO A 232 -0.07 16.16 14.90
N PHE A 233 0.51 16.26 13.69
CA PHE A 233 1.95 16.01 13.51
C PHE A 233 2.80 17.25 13.69
N ARG A 234 2.20 18.43 13.81
CA ARG A 234 2.91 19.65 14.26
C ARG A 234 3.45 19.44 15.65
N LYS A 235 4.60 20.03 15.95
CA LYS A 235 5.25 19.90 17.27
C LYS A 235 4.63 20.81 18.33
N ASP A 236 3.87 21.81 17.90
CA ASP A 236 3.15 22.77 18.74
C ASP A 236 1.65 22.43 18.91
N ASP A 237 1.12 21.46 18.18
CA ASP A 237 -0.26 21.00 18.31
C ASP A 237 -0.41 19.99 19.46
N LYS A 238 -1.54 20.08 20.16
CA LYS A 238 -1.93 19.20 21.25
C LYS A 238 -3.35 18.70 20.99
N PRO A 239 -3.48 17.63 20.22
CA PRO A 239 -4.78 17.10 19.80
C PRO A 239 -5.73 16.81 20.98
N GLU A 240 -5.20 16.40 22.12
CA GLU A 240 -5.95 16.10 23.34
C GLU A 240 -6.64 17.33 23.95
N GLU A 241 -6.17 18.55 23.69
CA GLU A 241 -6.79 19.79 24.17
C GLU A 241 -8.00 20.21 23.31
N HIS A 242 -8.13 19.67 22.08
CA HIS A 242 -9.11 20.14 21.08
C HIS A 242 -10.14 19.08 20.68
N ASN A 243 -9.85 17.79 20.93
CA ASN A 243 -10.64 16.67 20.41
C ASN A 243 -11.11 15.70 21.52
N GLU A 244 -11.33 16.22 22.76
CA GLU A 244 -11.71 15.40 23.93
C GLU A 244 -13.06 14.65 23.75
N GLU A 245 -13.96 15.15 22.92
CA GLU A 245 -15.31 14.59 22.73
C GLU A 245 -15.72 14.52 21.26
N ILE A 246 -14.89 13.87 20.42
CA ILE A 246 -15.39 13.51 19.07
C ILE A 246 -16.47 12.45 19.27
N ALA A 247 -17.74 12.85 19.03
CA ALA A 247 -18.87 11.96 19.21
C ALA A 247 -18.70 10.67 18.39
N VAL A 248 -18.92 9.53 19.04
CA VAL A 248 -19.04 8.25 18.34
C VAL A 248 -20.38 8.30 17.59
N GLY A 249 -20.31 8.53 16.29
CA GLY A 249 -21.49 8.65 15.43
C GLY A 249 -21.07 8.60 13.96
N ASP A 250 -22.03 8.87 13.08
CA ASP A 250 -21.74 8.93 11.65
C ASP A 250 -20.70 10.02 11.38
N GLU A 251 -19.66 9.66 10.66
CA GLU A 251 -18.62 10.59 10.27
C GLU A 251 -19.16 11.57 9.24
N PRO A 252 -18.99 12.89 9.44
CA PRO A 252 -19.33 13.84 8.40
C PRO A 252 -18.38 13.67 7.21
N ILE A 253 -18.92 13.28 6.07
CA ILE A 253 -18.17 13.14 4.82
C ILE A 253 -18.52 14.34 3.95
N SER A 254 -17.52 15.16 3.61
CA SER A 254 -17.72 16.33 2.77
C SER A 254 -18.04 15.92 1.32
N ASP A 255 -19.09 16.52 0.76
CA ASP A 255 -19.43 16.42 -0.66
C ASP A 255 -18.82 17.55 -1.50
N LEU A 256 -17.96 18.37 -0.89
CA LEU A 256 -17.36 19.54 -1.51
C LEU A 256 -15.84 19.36 -1.62
N ALA A 257 -15.33 19.35 -2.83
CA ALA A 257 -13.89 19.49 -3.08
C ALA A 257 -13.44 20.91 -2.73
N VAL A 258 -12.28 21.02 -2.10
CA VAL A 258 -11.73 22.32 -1.63
C VAL A 258 -10.51 22.69 -2.45
N CYS A 259 -10.48 23.93 -2.97
CA CYS A 259 -9.32 24.48 -3.66
C CYS A 259 -8.91 25.81 -2.99
N TYR A 260 -7.59 25.97 -2.76
CA TYR A 260 -7.00 27.22 -2.28
C TYR A 260 -6.28 27.93 -3.41
N THR A 261 -6.50 29.23 -3.53
CA THR A 261 -5.81 30.12 -4.47
C THR A 261 -5.27 31.35 -3.75
N LEU A 262 -4.30 32.02 -4.33
CA LEU A 262 -3.72 33.24 -3.75
C LEU A 262 -4.35 34.48 -4.38
N ASN A 263 -4.88 35.40 -3.57
CA ASN A 263 -5.38 36.68 -4.00
C ASN A 263 -4.21 37.66 -4.31
N GLN A 264 -4.52 38.76 -4.98
CA GLN A 264 -3.51 39.80 -5.31
C GLN A 264 -2.91 40.49 -4.06
N ASP A 265 -3.64 40.48 -2.94
CA ASP A 265 -3.19 41.03 -1.65
C ASP A 265 -2.38 40.03 -0.82
N GLY A 266 -2.16 38.81 -1.31
CA GLY A 266 -1.45 37.75 -0.61
C GLY A 266 -2.31 36.92 0.35
N SER A 267 -3.60 37.19 0.45
CA SER A 267 -4.54 36.38 1.25
C SER A 267 -4.96 35.10 0.51
N LEU A 268 -5.25 34.05 1.26
CA LEU A 268 -5.78 32.79 0.70
C LEU A 268 -7.27 32.91 0.42
N ASN A 269 -7.67 32.50 -0.77
CA ASN A 269 -9.06 32.34 -1.16
C ASN A 269 -9.41 30.83 -1.19
N LYS A 270 -10.51 30.44 -0.51
CA LYS A 270 -11.04 29.08 -0.50
C LYS A 270 -12.23 29.00 -1.45
N THR A 271 -12.21 28.07 -2.38
CA THR A 271 -13.32 27.75 -3.27
C THR A 271 -13.78 26.32 -3.02
N GLU A 272 -15.08 26.11 -2.97
CA GLU A 272 -15.70 24.80 -2.77
C GLU A 272 -16.52 24.43 -4.01
N THR A 273 -16.35 23.22 -4.51
CA THR A 273 -17.06 22.68 -5.67
C THR A 273 -17.68 21.32 -5.35
N PRO A 274 -18.94 21.05 -5.77
CA PRO A 274 -19.55 19.75 -5.52
C PRO A 274 -18.75 18.61 -6.16
N LEU A 275 -18.59 17.51 -5.42
CA LEU A 275 -17.97 16.27 -5.92
C LEU A 275 -18.91 15.48 -6.80
N PHE A 276 -20.21 15.56 -6.48
CA PHE A 276 -21.31 14.91 -7.18
C PHE A 276 -22.42 15.93 -7.43
N GLU A 277 -23.12 15.81 -8.54
CA GLU A 277 -24.29 16.63 -8.85
C GLU A 277 -25.52 16.10 -8.09
N GLU A 278 -26.58 16.96 -7.92
CA GLU A 278 -27.81 16.56 -7.20
C GLU A 278 -28.51 15.34 -7.84
N ASP A 279 -28.42 15.20 -9.16
CA ASP A 279 -29.05 14.12 -9.93
C ASP A 279 -28.13 12.88 -10.09
N ASP A 280 -26.91 12.88 -9.54
CA ASP A 280 -25.98 11.76 -9.64
C ASP A 280 -26.46 10.56 -8.80
N TYR A 281 -26.39 9.38 -9.39
CA TYR A 281 -26.63 8.14 -8.65
C TYR A 281 -25.34 7.62 -8.04
N VAL A 282 -25.21 7.77 -6.72
CA VAL A 282 -24.02 7.38 -5.95
C VAL A 282 -24.30 6.14 -5.11
N ILE A 283 -23.47 5.11 -5.27
CA ILE A 283 -23.49 3.89 -4.46
C ILE A 283 -22.32 3.94 -3.46
N ASN A 284 -22.63 3.61 -2.21
CA ASN A 284 -21.63 3.46 -1.15
C ASN A 284 -21.22 1.99 -1.00
N LEU A 285 -19.93 1.70 -1.18
CA LEU A 285 -19.30 0.40 -0.95
C LEU A 285 -18.34 0.51 0.24
N GLY A 286 -18.69 -0.09 1.35
CA GLY A 286 -17.98 0.07 2.61
C GLY A 286 -18.63 1.11 3.53
N PRO A 287 -17.99 1.47 4.67
CA PRO A 287 -16.66 1.04 5.12
C PRO A 287 -16.54 -0.44 5.49
N GLN A 288 -17.63 -1.12 5.80
CA GLN A 288 -17.66 -2.56 6.04
C GLN A 288 -18.32 -3.29 4.87
N HIS A 289 -17.50 -3.78 3.95
CA HIS A 289 -17.96 -4.56 2.80
C HIS A 289 -16.92 -5.64 2.46
N PRO A 290 -17.33 -6.91 2.20
CA PRO A 290 -16.38 -8.00 1.91
C PRO A 290 -15.43 -7.69 0.74
N SER A 291 -15.94 -7.02 -0.29
CA SER A 291 -15.19 -6.75 -1.52
C SER A 291 -14.20 -5.58 -1.44
N THR A 292 -14.15 -4.83 -0.33
CA THR A 292 -13.17 -3.77 -0.11
C THR A 292 -11.89 -4.27 0.56
N HIS A 293 -11.81 -5.56 0.90
CA HIS A 293 -10.65 -6.21 1.52
C HIS A 293 -10.14 -5.49 2.78
N GLY A 294 -11.03 -4.80 3.49
CA GLY A 294 -10.73 -4.06 4.71
C GLY A 294 -11.72 -2.93 4.95
N VAL A 295 -11.41 -2.06 5.92
CA VAL A 295 -12.27 -0.93 6.28
C VAL A 295 -11.95 0.25 5.36
N LEU A 296 -12.56 0.23 4.18
CA LEU A 296 -12.38 1.20 3.11
C LEU A 296 -13.75 1.54 2.50
N HIS A 297 -14.00 2.81 2.25
CA HIS A 297 -15.27 3.28 1.71
C HIS A 297 -15.06 3.91 0.33
N PHE A 298 -15.75 3.36 -0.68
CA PHE A 298 -15.82 3.93 -2.02
C PHE A 298 -17.20 4.55 -2.24
N ARG A 299 -17.26 5.86 -2.48
CA ARG A 299 -18.44 6.52 -3.03
C ARG A 299 -18.32 6.46 -4.55
N THR A 300 -19.20 5.68 -5.16
CA THR A 300 -19.11 5.33 -6.58
C THR A 300 -20.30 5.91 -7.34
N ARG A 301 -20.04 6.88 -8.23
CA ARG A 301 -21.05 7.40 -9.15
C ARG A 301 -21.18 6.46 -10.35
N ILE A 302 -22.41 6.11 -10.68
CA ILE A 302 -22.71 5.24 -11.80
C ILE A 302 -23.72 5.88 -12.75
N ASP A 303 -23.61 5.52 -14.04
CA ASP A 303 -24.61 5.74 -15.07
C ASP A 303 -25.10 4.36 -15.57
N GLY A 304 -26.33 4.01 -15.17
CA GLY A 304 -26.80 2.62 -15.30
C GLY A 304 -25.95 1.68 -14.44
N GLU A 305 -25.17 0.80 -15.06
CA GLU A 305 -24.22 -0.11 -14.40
C GLU A 305 -22.77 0.33 -14.57
N THR A 306 -22.51 1.42 -15.32
CA THR A 306 -21.17 1.88 -15.66
C THR A 306 -20.66 2.87 -14.63
N ILE A 307 -19.45 2.64 -14.14
CA ILE A 307 -18.76 3.54 -13.19
C ILE A 307 -18.27 4.78 -13.93
N THR A 308 -18.64 5.97 -13.42
CA THR A 308 -18.19 7.25 -13.95
C THR A 308 -17.20 7.98 -13.05
N LYS A 309 -17.25 7.74 -11.73
CA LYS A 309 -16.31 8.31 -10.75
C LYS A 309 -16.28 7.45 -9.50
N ILE A 310 -15.10 7.35 -8.87
CA ILE A 310 -14.91 6.79 -7.53
C ILE A 310 -14.23 7.83 -6.65
N ASP A 311 -14.79 8.08 -5.48
CA ASP A 311 -14.20 8.89 -4.43
C ASP A 311 -13.87 7.97 -3.24
N PRO A 312 -12.58 7.63 -3.02
CA PRO A 312 -12.18 6.76 -1.92
C PRO A 312 -12.10 7.55 -0.61
N HIS A 313 -12.71 7.01 0.43
CA HIS A 313 -12.61 7.47 1.81
C HIS A 313 -11.71 6.55 2.61
N LEU A 314 -10.67 7.12 3.20
CA LEU A 314 -9.60 6.44 3.95
C LEU A 314 -9.67 6.84 5.43
N GLY A 315 -8.78 6.28 6.25
CA GLY A 315 -8.59 6.74 7.62
C GLY A 315 -9.37 5.98 8.69
N TYR A 316 -10.33 5.13 8.35
CA TYR A 316 -11.15 4.40 9.34
C TYR A 316 -10.34 3.56 10.32
N ILE A 317 -9.17 3.12 9.94
CA ILE A 317 -8.25 2.36 10.79
C ILE A 317 -6.90 3.07 10.97
N HIS A 318 -6.86 4.40 10.76
CA HIS A 318 -5.69 5.20 11.05
C HIS A 318 -5.38 5.17 12.54
N ARG A 319 -4.15 4.81 12.89
CA ARG A 319 -3.71 4.61 14.27
C ARG A 319 -2.60 5.57 14.71
N GLY A 320 -2.21 6.51 13.85
CA GLY A 320 -1.14 7.46 14.14
C GLY A 320 0.22 6.80 14.36
N ILE A 321 0.52 5.69 13.67
CA ILE A 321 1.77 4.91 13.84
C ILE A 321 3.01 5.80 13.75
N GLU A 322 3.03 6.75 12.82
CA GLU A 322 4.15 7.64 12.60
C GLU A 322 4.31 8.64 13.75
N LYS A 323 3.21 9.17 14.29
CA LYS A 323 3.23 10.08 15.47
C LYS A 323 3.64 9.33 16.72
N ILE A 324 3.07 8.14 16.98
CA ILE A 324 3.45 7.29 18.10
C ILE A 324 4.95 6.94 18.06
N SER A 325 5.49 6.73 16.86
CA SER A 325 6.91 6.41 16.67
C SER A 325 7.84 7.52 17.19
N GLU A 326 7.41 8.78 17.20
CA GLU A 326 8.21 9.90 17.74
C GLU A 326 8.43 9.82 19.26
N GLU A 327 7.56 9.09 19.97
CA GLU A 327 7.64 8.88 21.43
C GLU A 327 8.32 7.54 21.79
N LEU A 328 8.51 6.65 20.83
CA LEU A 328 9.10 5.33 21.01
C LEU A 328 10.59 5.33 20.65
N THR A 329 11.36 4.52 21.37
CA THR A 329 12.76 4.27 20.98
C THR A 329 12.82 3.46 19.69
N TYR A 330 13.90 3.61 18.91
CA TYR A 330 14.08 2.87 17.64
C TYR A 330 13.76 1.36 17.71
N PRO A 331 14.19 0.60 18.74
CA PRO A 331 13.79 -0.81 18.85
C PRO A 331 12.28 -1.01 19.12
N GLN A 332 11.61 -0.06 19.78
CA GLN A 332 10.17 -0.16 20.05
C GLN A 332 9.32 0.15 18.81
N THR A 333 9.78 1.05 17.93
CA THR A 333 9.06 1.35 16.68
C THR A 333 8.94 0.12 15.77
N LEU A 334 9.86 -0.83 15.86
CA LEU A 334 9.81 -2.08 15.10
C LEU A 334 8.53 -2.89 15.37
N ALA A 335 7.92 -2.78 16.55
CA ALA A 335 6.69 -3.49 16.85
C ALA A 335 5.48 -2.98 16.05
N LEU A 336 5.54 -1.76 15.52
CA LEU A 336 4.46 -1.15 14.75
C LEU A 336 4.49 -1.58 13.28
N THR A 337 5.67 -1.83 12.72
CA THR A 337 5.86 -2.11 11.28
C THR A 337 5.15 -3.37 10.82
N ASP A 338 5.17 -4.44 11.62
CA ASP A 338 4.55 -5.72 11.28
C ASP A 338 3.01 -5.62 11.14
N ARG A 339 2.41 -4.53 11.61
CA ARG A 339 0.96 -4.28 11.65
C ARG A 339 0.45 -3.31 10.59
N MET A 340 1.33 -2.82 9.73
CA MET A 340 0.98 -2.02 8.55
C MET A 340 0.48 -2.96 7.45
N ASP A 341 1.33 -3.33 6.50
CA ASP A 341 1.04 -4.48 5.64
C ASP A 341 1.34 -5.77 6.42
N TYR A 342 0.33 -6.36 7.08
CA TYR A 342 0.50 -7.58 7.86
C TYR A 342 0.83 -8.82 6.99
N LEU A 343 0.67 -8.71 5.67
CA LEU A 343 1.07 -9.73 4.69
C LEU A 343 2.48 -9.50 4.15
N GLY A 344 3.12 -8.43 4.58
CA GLY A 344 4.50 -8.06 4.27
C GLY A 344 5.33 -7.79 5.54
N ALA A 345 4.98 -8.39 6.68
CA ALA A 345 5.59 -8.10 7.99
C ALA A 345 7.12 -8.18 7.99
N MET A 346 7.72 -9.18 7.31
CA MET A 346 9.17 -9.29 7.14
C MET A 346 9.75 -8.09 6.41
N GLN A 347 9.15 -7.72 5.30
CA GLN A 347 9.62 -6.66 4.39
C GLN A 347 9.47 -5.28 5.05
N ASN A 348 8.33 -5.01 5.72
CA ASN A 348 8.11 -3.76 6.44
C ASN A 348 9.18 -3.53 7.51
N ARG A 349 9.43 -4.56 8.29
CA ARG A 349 10.41 -4.51 9.35
C ARG A 349 11.84 -4.45 8.82
N HIS A 350 12.12 -5.13 7.69
CA HIS A 350 13.39 -5.05 6.98
C HIS A 350 13.66 -3.61 6.51
N ALA A 351 12.68 -2.92 5.92
CA ALA A 351 12.82 -1.55 5.46
C ALA A 351 13.25 -0.60 6.58
N LEU A 352 12.61 -0.68 7.75
CA LEU A 352 12.97 0.14 8.91
C LEU A 352 14.34 -0.22 9.49
N CYS A 353 14.65 -1.52 9.61
CA CYS A 353 15.97 -1.97 10.07
C CYS A 353 17.07 -1.48 9.13
N ALA A 354 16.89 -1.63 7.81
CA ALA A 354 17.84 -1.17 6.80
C ALA A 354 18.07 0.34 6.87
N CYS A 355 17.02 1.14 7.03
CA CYS A 355 17.13 2.59 7.18
C CYS A 355 17.96 2.99 8.41
N ILE A 356 17.69 2.37 9.57
CA ILE A 356 18.42 2.66 10.81
C ILE A 356 19.87 2.15 10.73
N GLU A 357 20.10 0.96 10.20
CA GLU A 357 21.44 0.37 9.99
C GLU A 357 22.28 1.25 9.06
N GLN A 358 21.70 1.71 7.95
CA GLN A 358 22.33 2.64 7.02
C GLN A 358 22.69 3.96 7.72
N ALA A 359 21.77 4.54 8.48
CA ALA A 359 21.98 5.79 9.22
C ALA A 359 23.07 5.68 10.27
N MET A 360 23.19 4.53 10.92
CA MET A 360 24.22 4.26 11.93
C MET A 360 25.55 3.75 11.34
N GLY A 361 25.59 3.41 10.05
CA GLY A 361 26.74 2.77 9.42
C GLY A 361 27.03 1.37 9.98
N VAL A 362 25.98 0.62 10.34
CA VAL A 362 26.06 -0.77 10.82
C VAL A 362 26.02 -1.70 9.61
N GLU A 363 27.04 -2.48 9.44
CA GLU A 363 27.10 -3.55 8.42
C GLU A 363 26.68 -4.87 9.08
N VAL A 364 25.63 -5.49 8.59
CA VAL A 364 25.17 -6.81 9.05
C VAL A 364 25.92 -7.91 8.31
N SER A 365 26.08 -9.07 8.98
CA SER A 365 26.84 -10.21 8.41
C SER A 365 26.17 -10.76 7.14
N ASP A 366 26.98 -11.41 6.28
CA ASP A 366 26.48 -12.08 5.08
C ASP A 366 25.40 -13.13 5.39
N ARG A 367 25.54 -13.83 6.54
CA ARG A 367 24.53 -14.76 7.02
C ARG A 367 23.17 -14.07 7.20
N VAL A 368 23.14 -12.92 7.86
CA VAL A 368 21.92 -12.14 8.08
C VAL A 368 21.31 -11.69 6.75
N GLN A 369 22.12 -11.19 5.82
CA GLN A 369 21.64 -10.74 4.52
C GLN A 369 20.98 -11.87 3.73
N VAL A 370 21.59 -13.06 3.69
CA VAL A 370 21.04 -14.23 3.00
C VAL A 370 19.75 -14.71 3.67
N ILE A 371 19.72 -14.80 5.00
CA ILE A 371 18.50 -15.23 5.71
C ILE A 371 17.36 -14.22 5.51
N ARG A 372 17.62 -12.90 5.62
CA ARG A 372 16.63 -11.87 5.34
C ARG A 372 16.06 -12.01 3.92
N THR A 373 16.91 -12.24 2.91
CA THR A 373 16.45 -12.43 1.53
C THR A 373 15.55 -13.66 1.39
N ILE A 374 15.90 -14.79 2.00
CA ILE A 374 15.07 -16.01 1.97
C ILE A 374 13.72 -15.75 2.65
N MET A 375 13.72 -15.08 3.81
CA MET A 375 12.50 -14.79 4.56
C MET A 375 11.61 -13.77 3.85
N ASP A 376 12.18 -12.75 3.21
CA ASP A 376 11.45 -11.78 2.40
C ASP A 376 10.77 -12.46 1.20
N GLU A 377 11.45 -13.42 0.54
CA GLU A 377 10.87 -14.14 -0.59
C GLU A 377 9.82 -15.18 -0.16
N LEU A 378 10.00 -15.85 0.99
CA LEU A 378 8.94 -16.68 1.58
C LEU A 378 7.71 -15.84 1.92
N GLN A 379 7.89 -14.64 2.49
CA GLN A 379 6.78 -13.73 2.78
C GLN A 379 6.11 -13.23 1.50
N ARG A 380 6.87 -12.99 0.43
CA ARG A 380 6.30 -12.62 -0.87
C ARG A 380 5.40 -13.73 -1.42
N ILE A 381 5.85 -14.98 -1.35
CA ILE A 381 5.03 -16.14 -1.76
C ILE A 381 3.79 -16.25 -0.87
N ASP A 382 3.93 -16.13 0.44
CA ASP A 382 2.83 -16.14 1.42
C ASP A 382 1.75 -15.11 1.07
N SER A 383 2.18 -13.87 0.77
CA SER A 383 1.33 -12.75 0.37
C SER A 383 0.61 -13.03 -0.95
N HIS A 384 1.32 -13.53 -1.96
CA HIS A 384 0.73 -13.82 -3.27
C HIS A 384 -0.22 -15.03 -3.23
N LEU A 385 -0.02 -15.99 -2.33
CA LEU A 385 -0.95 -17.09 -2.10
C LEU A 385 -2.26 -16.61 -1.47
N LEU A 386 -2.18 -15.64 -0.54
CA LEU A 386 -3.39 -15.01 0.00
C LEU A 386 -4.11 -14.19 -1.06
N PHE A 387 -3.37 -13.38 -1.84
CA PHE A 387 -3.94 -12.66 -2.98
C PHE A 387 -4.70 -13.60 -3.93
N PHE A 388 -4.06 -14.69 -4.37
CA PHE A 388 -4.67 -15.71 -5.21
C PHE A 388 -5.97 -16.24 -4.60
N SER A 389 -5.93 -16.59 -3.32
CA SER A 389 -7.08 -17.13 -2.60
C SER A 389 -8.23 -16.13 -2.55
N CYS A 390 -7.98 -14.89 -2.10
CA CYS A 390 -9.02 -13.88 -1.99
C CYS A 390 -9.66 -13.58 -3.36
N LEU A 391 -8.86 -13.41 -4.41
CA LEU A 391 -9.37 -13.20 -5.76
C LEU A 391 -10.23 -14.39 -6.24
N CYS A 392 -9.81 -15.62 -5.95
CA CYS A 392 -10.62 -16.80 -6.27
C CYS A 392 -11.97 -16.78 -5.57
N GLN A 393 -12.01 -16.37 -4.30
CA GLN A 393 -13.24 -16.25 -3.53
C GLN A 393 -14.16 -15.16 -4.11
N ASP A 394 -13.61 -14.00 -4.42
CA ASP A 394 -14.35 -12.88 -5.02
C ASP A 394 -14.96 -13.25 -6.38
N MET A 395 -14.29 -14.13 -7.12
CA MET A 395 -14.76 -14.66 -8.39
C MET A 395 -15.67 -15.91 -8.25
N GLY A 396 -15.97 -16.33 -7.01
CA GLY A 396 -16.84 -17.47 -6.73
C GLY A 396 -16.16 -18.85 -6.85
N ALA A 397 -14.82 -18.90 -6.96
CA ALA A 397 -14.05 -20.14 -7.10
C ALA A 397 -13.55 -20.66 -5.73
N THR A 398 -14.47 -21.03 -4.84
CA THR A 398 -14.20 -21.43 -3.44
C THR A 398 -13.20 -22.59 -3.33
N THR A 399 -13.18 -23.54 -4.25
CA THR A 399 -12.21 -24.63 -4.22
C THR A 399 -10.77 -24.12 -4.43
N ALA A 400 -10.57 -23.22 -5.38
CA ALA A 400 -9.26 -22.61 -5.64
C ALA A 400 -8.81 -21.74 -4.44
N PHE A 401 -9.74 -21.01 -3.82
CA PHE A 401 -9.51 -20.30 -2.56
C PHE A 401 -8.90 -21.21 -1.48
N LEU A 402 -9.51 -22.37 -1.22
CA LEU A 402 -9.02 -23.32 -0.22
C LEU A 402 -7.64 -23.88 -0.54
N TYR A 403 -7.31 -24.06 -1.82
CA TYR A 403 -6.00 -24.57 -2.23
C TYR A 403 -4.87 -23.54 -1.96
N GLY A 404 -5.11 -22.28 -2.20
CA GLY A 404 -4.14 -21.25 -1.84
C GLY A 404 -3.88 -21.18 -0.34
N PHE A 405 -4.91 -21.27 0.49
CA PHE A 405 -4.75 -21.34 1.95
C PHE A 405 -4.04 -22.62 2.42
N ARG A 406 -4.35 -23.79 1.81
CA ARG A 406 -3.63 -25.04 2.08
C ARG A 406 -2.11 -24.88 1.92
N ASP A 407 -1.69 -24.23 0.84
CA ASP A 407 -0.29 -24.12 0.50
C ASP A 407 0.39 -23.01 1.30
N ARG A 408 -0.35 -21.97 1.64
CA ARG A 408 0.09 -20.90 2.54
C ARG A 408 0.43 -21.43 3.93
N GLU A 409 -0.35 -22.36 4.48
CA GLU A 409 -0.09 -22.99 5.80
C GLU A 409 1.31 -23.58 5.90
N LEU A 410 1.87 -24.12 4.81
CA LEU A 410 3.23 -24.67 4.81
C LEU A 410 4.30 -23.61 5.11
N ILE A 411 4.09 -22.37 4.65
CA ILE A 411 4.99 -21.25 4.94
C ILE A 411 4.78 -20.77 6.37
N LEU A 412 3.53 -20.66 6.82
CA LEU A 412 3.21 -20.24 8.18
C LEU A 412 3.82 -21.18 9.22
N ASP A 413 3.86 -22.50 8.95
CA ASP A 413 4.55 -23.47 9.79
C ASP A 413 6.07 -23.23 9.85
N ILE A 414 6.71 -22.87 8.71
CA ILE A 414 8.13 -22.51 8.67
C ILE A 414 8.38 -21.25 9.50
N PHE A 415 7.51 -20.25 9.40
CA PHE A 415 7.60 -19.02 10.19
C PHE A 415 7.42 -19.30 11.68
N GLU A 416 6.40 -20.10 12.06
CA GLU A 416 6.18 -20.47 13.44
C GLU A 416 7.40 -21.20 14.07
N GLU A 417 7.98 -22.17 13.35
CA GLU A 417 9.18 -22.86 13.82
C GLU A 417 10.40 -21.94 13.97
N THR A 418 10.53 -20.91 13.10
CA THR A 418 11.73 -20.05 13.06
C THR A 418 11.57 -18.78 13.86
N CYS A 419 10.40 -18.13 13.76
CA CYS A 419 10.14 -16.80 14.35
C CYS A 419 9.26 -16.87 15.61
N GLY A 420 8.57 -17.99 15.85
CA GLY A 420 7.58 -18.13 16.93
C GLY A 420 6.24 -17.45 16.63
N GLY A 421 6.06 -16.90 15.43
CA GLY A 421 4.85 -16.24 14.96
C GLY A 421 4.45 -16.74 13.58
N ARG A 422 3.15 -16.59 13.23
CA ARG A 422 2.61 -17.02 11.93
C ARG A 422 2.30 -15.84 11.02
N LEU A 423 1.93 -14.68 11.59
CA LEU A 423 1.53 -13.47 10.88
C LEU A 423 2.36 -12.26 11.31
N ILE A 424 2.44 -11.98 12.61
CA ILE A 424 3.26 -10.92 13.20
C ILE A 424 4.57 -11.56 13.64
N LEU A 425 5.60 -11.38 12.84
CA LEU A 425 6.79 -12.24 12.87
C LEU A 425 7.89 -11.77 13.81
N ASN A 426 8.02 -10.45 14.02
CA ASN A 426 9.00 -9.82 14.91
C ASN A 426 10.44 -10.33 14.73
N TYR A 427 10.85 -10.69 13.51
CA TYR A 427 12.07 -11.43 13.25
C TYR A 427 13.27 -10.56 12.91
N ASN A 428 13.13 -9.62 11.96
CA ASN A 428 14.19 -8.67 11.62
C ASN A 428 14.41 -7.69 12.78
N MET A 429 15.67 -7.51 13.20
CA MET A 429 16.07 -6.59 14.27
C MET A 429 17.18 -5.68 13.77
N ILE A 430 17.34 -4.52 14.40
CA ILE A 430 18.44 -3.61 14.09
C ILE A 430 19.77 -4.31 14.40
N GLY A 431 20.60 -4.52 13.39
CA GLY A 431 21.87 -5.24 13.47
C GLY A 431 21.75 -6.76 13.25
N GLY A 432 20.60 -7.29 12.83
CA GLY A 432 20.50 -8.71 12.51
C GLY A 432 19.10 -9.30 12.64
N LEU A 433 19.00 -10.45 13.28
CA LEU A 433 17.79 -11.24 13.47
C LEU A 433 17.51 -11.44 14.97
N ALA A 434 16.25 -11.70 15.34
CA ALA A 434 15.88 -12.01 16.72
C ALA A 434 16.43 -13.37 17.18
N TYR A 435 16.41 -14.33 16.28
CA TYR A 435 16.88 -15.71 16.51
C TYR A 435 17.58 -16.22 15.26
N ASP A 436 18.42 -17.24 15.41
CA ASP A 436 18.94 -17.99 14.26
C ASP A 436 17.86 -18.87 13.64
N ILE A 437 18.09 -19.34 12.41
CA ILE A 437 17.18 -20.24 11.73
C ILE A 437 17.01 -21.56 12.51
N HIS A 438 15.78 -22.10 12.49
CA HIS A 438 15.50 -23.40 13.11
C HIS A 438 16.31 -24.53 12.43
N PRO A 439 16.81 -25.55 13.15
CA PRO A 439 17.59 -26.65 12.56
C PRO A 439 16.92 -27.38 11.39
N ASN A 440 15.59 -27.40 11.34
CA ASN A 440 14.82 -27.98 10.25
C ASN A 440 14.54 -27.01 9.09
N PHE A 441 14.92 -25.73 9.20
CA PHE A 441 14.54 -24.67 8.27
C PHE A 441 14.87 -25.03 6.81
N GLN A 442 16.12 -25.37 6.52
CA GLN A 442 16.57 -25.72 5.17
C GLN A 442 15.76 -26.92 4.60
N LYS A 443 15.51 -27.93 5.42
CA LYS A 443 14.73 -29.11 5.02
C LYS A 443 13.30 -28.73 4.68
N ARG A 444 12.63 -27.99 5.57
CA ARG A 444 11.23 -27.57 5.40
C ARG A 444 11.06 -26.68 4.17
N VAL A 445 11.98 -25.73 3.96
CA VAL A 445 11.92 -24.83 2.79
C VAL A 445 12.09 -25.63 1.49
N LYS A 446 13.00 -26.61 1.44
CA LYS A 446 13.17 -27.47 0.25
C LYS A 446 11.92 -28.32 -0.04
N GLU A 447 11.32 -28.90 0.99
CA GLU A 447 10.07 -29.67 0.89
C GLU A 447 8.93 -28.78 0.38
N PHE A 448 8.86 -27.54 0.87
CA PHE A 448 7.91 -26.53 0.40
C PHE A 448 8.11 -26.20 -1.08
N ILE A 449 9.33 -25.92 -1.52
CA ILE A 449 9.65 -25.60 -2.92
C ILE A 449 9.16 -26.70 -3.87
N VAL A 450 9.46 -27.97 -3.56
CA VAL A 450 9.01 -29.12 -4.38
C VAL A 450 7.48 -29.18 -4.44
N THR A 451 6.82 -28.99 -3.31
CA THR A 451 5.35 -29.01 -3.21
C THR A 451 4.74 -27.85 -4.02
N MET A 452 5.25 -26.65 -3.82
CA MET A 452 4.72 -25.44 -4.45
C MET A 452 4.86 -25.46 -5.97
N ARG A 453 6.01 -25.91 -6.50
CA ARG A 453 6.21 -26.08 -7.96
C ARG A 453 5.20 -27.04 -8.59
N LYS A 454 4.77 -28.06 -7.87
CA LYS A 454 3.71 -28.96 -8.31
C LYS A 454 2.34 -28.26 -8.25
N ASN A 455 2.05 -27.60 -7.16
CA ASN A 455 0.74 -27.00 -6.89
C ASN A 455 0.43 -25.79 -7.76
N LEU A 456 1.46 -25.06 -8.25
CA LEU A 456 1.28 -23.99 -9.24
C LEU A 456 0.57 -24.47 -10.52
N LYS A 457 0.78 -25.75 -10.93
CA LYS A 457 0.03 -26.33 -12.05
C LYS A 457 -1.44 -26.54 -11.72
N GLU A 458 -1.75 -26.90 -10.48
CA GLU A 458 -3.16 -27.00 -10.04
C GLU A 458 -3.86 -25.65 -10.16
N TYR A 459 -3.17 -24.53 -9.82
CA TYR A 459 -3.73 -23.18 -9.96
C TYR A 459 -3.97 -22.81 -11.41
N ASP A 460 -3.02 -23.15 -12.30
CA ASP A 460 -3.18 -22.93 -13.73
C ASP A 460 -4.38 -23.73 -14.28
N ASP A 461 -4.55 -24.98 -13.88
CA ASP A 461 -5.63 -25.86 -14.35
C ASP A 461 -7.00 -25.47 -13.82
N ILE A 462 -7.09 -25.07 -12.55
CA ILE A 462 -8.39 -24.81 -11.86
C ILE A 462 -8.88 -23.39 -12.12
N PHE A 463 -7.99 -22.38 -12.11
CA PHE A 463 -8.38 -20.98 -12.11
C PHE A 463 -7.83 -20.18 -13.27
N THR A 464 -6.51 -20.20 -13.54
CA THR A 464 -5.90 -19.42 -14.63
C THR A 464 -6.49 -19.79 -16.00
N GLY A 465 -6.72 -21.08 -16.23
CA GLY A 465 -7.34 -21.62 -17.45
C GLY A 465 -8.86 -21.43 -17.54
N ASN A 466 -9.52 -20.95 -16.49
CA ASN A 466 -10.97 -20.82 -16.45
C ASN A 466 -11.46 -19.68 -17.36
N VAL A 467 -12.34 -20.02 -18.31
CA VAL A 467 -12.88 -19.08 -19.30
C VAL A 467 -13.64 -17.94 -18.63
N ILE A 468 -14.40 -18.21 -17.55
CA ILE A 468 -15.17 -17.18 -16.82
C ILE A 468 -14.23 -16.16 -16.23
N PHE A 469 -13.17 -16.59 -15.54
CA PHE A 469 -12.16 -15.70 -14.98
C PHE A 469 -11.48 -14.88 -16.09
N GLN A 470 -11.02 -15.54 -17.16
CA GLN A 470 -10.36 -14.84 -18.26
C GLN A 470 -11.27 -13.77 -18.90
N THR A 471 -12.56 -14.07 -19.08
CA THR A 471 -13.52 -13.11 -19.66
C THR A 471 -13.75 -11.91 -18.72
N ARG A 472 -13.72 -12.11 -17.41
CA ARG A 472 -13.93 -11.05 -16.42
C ARG A 472 -12.67 -10.26 -16.06
N ALA A 473 -11.49 -10.74 -16.45
CA ALA A 473 -10.22 -10.11 -16.08
C ALA A 473 -9.45 -9.51 -17.26
N LYS A 474 -9.58 -10.08 -18.47
CA LYS A 474 -8.90 -9.58 -19.68
C LYS A 474 -9.57 -8.33 -20.21
N GLY A 475 -8.78 -7.27 -20.41
CA GLY A 475 -9.27 -5.98 -20.89
C GLY A 475 -10.06 -5.19 -19.87
N VAL A 476 -10.10 -5.61 -18.59
CA VAL A 476 -10.84 -4.97 -17.50
C VAL A 476 -9.87 -4.25 -16.59
N GLY A 477 -10.17 -3.00 -16.23
CA GLY A 477 -9.38 -2.20 -15.31
C GLY A 477 -7.98 -1.90 -15.83
N ILE A 478 -7.86 -1.45 -17.08
CA ILE A 478 -6.58 -1.15 -17.72
C ILE A 478 -5.95 0.08 -17.09
N ILE A 479 -4.68 -0.04 -16.72
CA ILE A 479 -3.82 1.04 -16.27
C ILE A 479 -2.66 1.12 -17.25
N THR A 480 -2.47 2.27 -17.90
CA THR A 480 -1.33 2.46 -18.82
C THR A 480 -0.02 2.60 -18.05
N LYS A 481 1.11 2.48 -18.73
CA LYS A 481 2.44 2.67 -18.12
C LYS A 481 2.60 4.08 -17.55
N GLU A 482 2.15 5.08 -18.30
CA GLU A 482 2.21 6.49 -17.92
C GLU A 482 1.36 6.76 -16.67
N GLN A 483 0.15 6.20 -16.62
CA GLN A 483 -0.72 6.28 -15.45
C GLN A 483 -0.08 5.57 -14.25
N ALA A 484 0.48 4.37 -14.44
CA ALA A 484 1.14 3.65 -13.35
C ALA A 484 2.31 4.45 -12.74
N ILE A 485 3.11 5.13 -13.57
CA ILE A 485 4.20 6.02 -13.12
C ILE A 485 3.64 7.25 -12.42
N SER A 486 2.65 7.93 -13.00
CA SER A 486 2.08 9.17 -12.47
C SER A 486 1.38 8.95 -11.12
N PHE A 487 0.64 7.84 -10.98
CA PHE A 487 0.04 7.44 -9.70
C PHE A 487 1.03 6.75 -8.75
N GLY A 488 2.26 6.48 -9.15
CA GLY A 488 3.24 5.81 -8.30
C GLY A 488 2.92 4.35 -7.97
N CYS A 489 2.15 3.67 -8.83
CA CYS A 489 1.78 2.26 -8.69
C CYS A 489 2.96 1.35 -8.98
N THR A 490 3.73 0.99 -7.96
CA THR A 490 4.88 0.07 -8.07
C THR A 490 4.45 -1.40 -7.90
N GLY A 491 5.42 -2.31 -7.85
CA GLY A 491 5.17 -3.72 -7.67
C GLY A 491 4.43 -4.39 -8.82
N GLY A 492 3.65 -5.42 -8.51
CA GLY A 492 2.92 -6.20 -9.52
C GLY A 492 1.97 -5.37 -10.37
N THR A 493 1.39 -4.29 -9.83
CA THR A 493 0.49 -3.41 -10.59
C THR A 493 1.24 -2.58 -11.63
N GLY A 494 2.36 -1.94 -11.26
CA GLY A 494 3.19 -1.18 -12.21
C GLY A 494 3.84 -2.08 -13.26
N ARG A 495 4.36 -3.23 -12.85
CA ARG A 495 4.97 -4.19 -13.78
C ARG A 495 3.95 -4.82 -14.74
N ALA A 496 2.68 -4.94 -14.36
CA ALA A 496 1.61 -5.37 -15.26
C ALA A 496 1.33 -4.35 -16.39
N SER A 497 1.64 -3.08 -16.16
CA SER A 497 1.49 -1.97 -17.12
C SER A 497 2.76 -1.70 -17.95
N GLY A 498 3.77 -2.56 -17.88
CA GLY A 498 5.01 -2.39 -18.65
C GLY A 498 6.07 -1.51 -18.00
N TRP A 499 5.91 -1.18 -16.73
CA TRP A 499 6.89 -0.40 -15.99
C TRP A 499 7.86 -1.30 -15.20
N SER A 500 9.10 -1.41 -15.68
CA SER A 500 10.20 -2.10 -15.00
C SER A 500 10.66 -1.24 -13.82
N ASN A 501 10.41 -1.70 -12.58
CA ASN A 501 10.67 -0.94 -11.37
C ASN A 501 10.98 -1.80 -10.13
N ASP A 502 11.46 -3.02 -10.33
CA ASP A 502 11.79 -3.93 -9.23
C ASP A 502 13.08 -3.49 -8.52
N LEU A 503 12.97 -3.04 -7.26
CA LEU A 503 14.13 -2.58 -6.49
C LEU A 503 15.16 -3.68 -6.25
N ARG A 504 14.75 -4.94 -6.18
CA ARG A 504 15.68 -6.08 -6.02
C ARG A 504 16.67 -6.16 -7.18
N LYS A 505 16.27 -5.65 -8.37
CA LYS A 505 17.09 -5.63 -9.60
C LYS A 505 17.80 -4.30 -9.80
N HIS A 506 17.09 -3.19 -9.59
CA HIS A 506 17.57 -1.85 -9.95
C HIS A 506 18.32 -1.13 -8.83
N ARG A 507 17.97 -1.38 -7.58
CA ARG A 507 18.65 -0.88 -6.37
C ARG A 507 18.85 -2.04 -5.37
N PRO A 508 19.67 -3.05 -5.72
CA PRO A 508 19.78 -4.29 -4.94
C PRO A 508 20.21 -4.02 -3.49
N TYR A 509 19.60 -4.74 -2.58
CA TYR A 509 19.86 -4.71 -1.14
C TYR A 509 19.96 -6.15 -0.62
N ALA A 510 20.40 -6.34 0.63
CA ALA A 510 20.63 -7.65 1.24
C ALA A 510 21.46 -8.56 0.33
N ALA A 511 20.96 -9.73 -0.06
CA ALA A 511 21.67 -10.67 -0.93
C ALA A 511 21.13 -10.73 -2.37
N TYR A 512 20.31 -9.74 -2.80
CA TYR A 512 19.74 -9.76 -4.14
C TYR A 512 20.75 -9.53 -5.27
N ASP A 513 21.90 -8.92 -4.98
CA ASP A 513 23.03 -8.79 -5.91
C ASP A 513 23.76 -10.10 -6.20
N ARG A 514 23.48 -11.17 -5.43
CA ARG A 514 24.15 -12.48 -5.50
C ARG A 514 23.32 -13.56 -6.15
N VAL A 515 22.09 -13.25 -6.55
CA VAL A 515 21.14 -14.20 -7.14
C VAL A 515 20.74 -13.77 -8.54
N ASP A 516 20.54 -14.77 -9.38
CA ASP A 516 19.98 -14.55 -10.71
C ASP A 516 18.47 -14.78 -10.68
N PHE A 517 17.71 -13.79 -11.15
CA PHE A 517 16.26 -13.87 -11.31
C PHE A 517 15.80 -12.89 -12.39
N LYS A 518 14.61 -13.12 -12.89
CA LYS A 518 14.02 -12.25 -13.91
C LYS A 518 13.00 -11.31 -13.26
N GLU A 519 13.09 -10.04 -13.58
CA GLU A 519 11.98 -9.13 -13.32
C GLU A 519 10.79 -9.53 -14.20
N VAL A 520 9.67 -9.79 -13.57
CA VAL A 520 8.44 -10.17 -14.29
C VAL A 520 7.71 -8.90 -14.72
N VAL A 521 7.61 -8.68 -16.04
CA VAL A 521 6.94 -7.51 -16.62
C VAL A 521 5.96 -7.98 -17.69
N ARG A 522 4.77 -7.39 -17.71
CA ARG A 522 3.72 -7.53 -18.71
C ARG A 522 3.30 -6.16 -19.21
N THR A 523 2.60 -6.07 -20.32
CA THR A 523 2.28 -4.80 -20.99
C THR A 523 0.79 -4.54 -21.14
N GLU A 524 -0.05 -5.52 -20.83
CA GLU A 524 -1.49 -5.45 -21.03
C GLU A 524 -2.18 -4.48 -20.06
N GLY A 525 -1.62 -4.27 -18.87
CA GLY A 525 -2.11 -3.35 -17.86
C GLY A 525 -3.46 -3.70 -17.24
N ASP A 526 -4.06 -4.82 -17.62
CA ASP A 526 -5.38 -5.26 -17.18
C ASP A 526 -5.35 -6.13 -15.91
N SER A 527 -6.51 -6.48 -15.40
CA SER A 527 -6.65 -7.33 -14.22
C SER A 527 -6.02 -8.70 -14.39
N PHE A 528 -6.07 -9.29 -15.61
CA PHE A 528 -5.45 -10.58 -15.89
C PHE A 528 -3.92 -10.50 -15.86
N ALA A 529 -3.33 -9.45 -16.41
CA ALA A 529 -1.89 -9.22 -16.35
C ALA A 529 -1.40 -9.06 -14.89
N ARG A 530 -2.13 -8.29 -14.06
CA ARG A 530 -1.83 -8.13 -12.62
C ARG A 530 -1.86 -9.46 -11.87
N TYR A 531 -2.85 -10.31 -12.16
CA TYR A 531 -2.93 -11.66 -11.63
C TYR A 531 -1.73 -12.53 -12.03
N MET A 532 -1.43 -12.56 -13.33
CA MET A 532 -0.34 -13.38 -13.87
C MET A 532 1.04 -12.98 -13.34
N ILE A 533 1.30 -11.68 -13.16
CA ILE A 533 2.55 -11.18 -12.56
C ILE A 533 2.81 -11.87 -11.21
N ARG A 534 1.80 -11.93 -10.34
CA ARG A 534 1.98 -12.49 -9.00
C ARG A 534 2.26 -13.99 -9.00
N LEU A 535 1.63 -14.74 -9.90
CA LEU A 535 1.96 -16.17 -10.07
C LEU A 535 3.38 -16.37 -10.63
N ASP A 536 3.78 -15.52 -11.56
CA ASP A 536 5.14 -15.58 -12.13
C ASP A 536 6.18 -15.13 -11.07
N GLU A 537 5.87 -14.15 -10.22
CA GLU A 537 6.71 -13.77 -9.07
C GLU A 537 6.85 -14.88 -8.04
N ILE A 538 5.83 -15.69 -7.77
CA ILE A 538 5.99 -16.90 -6.95
C ILE A 538 7.06 -17.83 -7.57
N ARG A 539 7.07 -18.02 -8.89
CA ARG A 539 8.05 -18.86 -9.60
C ARG A 539 9.46 -18.32 -9.45
N GLU A 540 9.63 -17.00 -9.60
CA GLU A 540 10.94 -16.34 -9.43
C GLU A 540 11.39 -16.32 -7.96
N SER A 541 10.49 -16.10 -7.00
CA SER A 541 10.80 -16.18 -5.56
C SER A 541 11.29 -17.58 -5.17
N LEU A 542 10.64 -18.64 -5.67
CA LEU A 542 11.12 -20.02 -5.47
C LEU A 542 12.52 -20.22 -6.07
N HIS A 543 12.80 -19.62 -7.22
CA HIS A 543 14.11 -19.69 -7.88
C HIS A 543 15.20 -18.96 -7.07
N ILE A 544 14.89 -17.78 -6.51
CA ILE A 544 15.79 -17.04 -5.63
C ILE A 544 16.13 -17.87 -4.38
N ILE A 545 15.09 -18.42 -3.73
CA ILE A 545 15.29 -19.23 -2.51
C ILE A 545 16.14 -20.47 -2.80
N GLU A 546 15.94 -21.17 -3.92
CA GLU A 546 16.73 -22.34 -4.31
C GLU A 546 18.21 -22.04 -4.42
N GLN A 547 18.62 -20.87 -4.90
CA GLN A 547 20.01 -20.48 -5.03
C GLN A 547 20.69 -20.22 -3.67
N LEU A 548 19.92 -19.78 -2.68
CA LEU A 548 20.43 -19.35 -1.39
C LEU A 548 20.36 -20.44 -0.32
N ILE A 549 19.34 -21.31 -0.34
CA ILE A 549 19.00 -22.19 0.78
C ILE A 549 20.10 -23.20 1.13
N ASP A 550 20.89 -23.64 0.14
CA ASP A 550 22.01 -24.56 0.35
C ASP A 550 23.32 -23.86 0.72
N ASN A 551 23.38 -22.55 0.53
CA ASN A 551 24.59 -21.74 0.63
C ASN A 551 24.47 -20.66 1.72
N ILE A 552 23.70 -20.91 2.79
CA ILE A 552 23.59 -19.95 3.90
C ILE A 552 24.96 -19.91 4.61
N PRO A 553 25.64 -18.73 4.65
CA PRO A 553 26.95 -18.62 5.26
C PRO A 553 26.92 -18.96 6.75
N GLU A 554 28.03 -19.49 7.28
CA GLU A 554 28.25 -19.59 8.73
C GLU A 554 28.52 -18.19 9.31
N GLY A 555 28.16 -17.97 10.57
CA GLY A 555 28.41 -16.70 11.24
C GLY A 555 27.35 -16.34 12.27
N ASN A 556 27.44 -15.14 12.80
CA ASN A 556 26.48 -14.62 13.76
C ASN A 556 25.18 -14.21 13.04
N PHE A 557 24.04 -14.47 13.68
CA PHE A 557 22.73 -14.02 13.22
C PHE A 557 22.38 -12.59 13.70
N ALA A 558 23.20 -12.01 14.56
CA ALA A 558 23.03 -10.62 15.03
C ALA A 558 24.39 -10.02 15.42
N GLU A 559 24.57 -8.74 15.10
CA GLU A 559 25.69 -7.93 15.53
C GLU A 559 25.47 -7.43 16.98
N LYS A 560 26.57 -7.20 17.68
CA LYS A 560 26.49 -6.70 19.05
C LYS A 560 26.12 -5.22 19.10
N MET A 561 24.84 -4.94 19.30
CA MET A 561 24.32 -3.60 19.41
C MET A 561 24.46 -3.03 20.81
N LYS A 562 24.54 -1.68 20.91
CA LYS A 562 24.48 -0.98 22.21
C LYS A 562 23.06 -1.09 22.78
N PRO A 563 22.91 -1.18 24.13
CA PRO A 563 21.58 -1.27 24.75
C PRO A 563 20.66 -0.08 24.43
N VAL A 564 21.24 1.09 24.16
CA VAL A 564 20.51 2.29 23.73
C VAL A 564 20.99 2.65 22.32
N ILE A 565 20.11 2.52 21.37
CA ILE A 565 20.34 2.91 19.99
C ILE A 565 20.10 4.42 19.85
N LYS A 566 21.07 5.11 19.26
CA LYS A 566 20.98 6.53 18.91
C LYS A 566 21.41 6.67 17.45
N VAL A 567 20.51 7.12 16.62
CA VAL A 567 20.80 7.44 15.23
C VAL A 567 21.45 8.81 15.15
N PRO A 568 22.55 9.01 14.41
CA PRO A 568 23.13 10.34 14.21
C PRO A 568 22.10 11.34 13.70
N ALA A 569 22.30 12.65 14.01
CA ALA A 569 21.45 13.70 13.48
C ALA A 569 21.59 13.76 11.95
N GLY A 570 20.46 13.93 11.25
CA GLY A 570 20.37 13.99 9.80
C GLY A 570 19.11 13.34 9.28
N SER A 571 18.92 13.42 7.96
CA SER A 571 17.81 12.83 7.24
C SER A 571 18.28 11.56 6.51
N TYR A 572 17.48 10.51 6.52
CA TYR A 572 17.82 9.22 5.92
C TYR A 572 16.63 8.66 5.15
N TYR A 573 16.90 7.95 4.06
CA TYR A 573 15.89 7.26 3.28
C TYR A 573 16.39 5.88 2.86
N SER A 574 15.55 4.88 3.03
CA SER A 574 15.79 3.52 2.54
C SER A 574 14.49 2.93 2.03
N ALA A 575 14.58 2.07 1.02
CA ALA A 575 13.41 1.40 0.47
C ALA A 575 13.74 -0.07 0.16
N VAL A 576 12.71 -0.92 0.27
CA VAL A 576 12.75 -2.34 -0.10
C VAL A 576 11.59 -2.66 -1.04
N GLU A 577 11.71 -3.74 -1.80
CA GLU A 577 10.63 -4.26 -2.63
C GLU A 577 9.72 -5.13 -1.77
N GLY A 578 8.58 -4.59 -1.38
CA GLY A 578 7.51 -5.35 -0.74
C GLY A 578 6.74 -6.22 -1.73
N SER A 579 5.85 -7.07 -1.24
CA SER A 579 4.99 -7.92 -2.07
C SER A 579 4.04 -7.11 -2.98
N ARG A 580 3.73 -5.88 -2.60
CA ARG A 580 2.83 -4.95 -3.33
C ARG A 580 3.55 -3.81 -4.01
N GLY A 581 4.88 -3.74 -3.86
CA GLY A 581 5.72 -2.71 -4.46
C GLY A 581 6.68 -2.07 -3.49
N ILE A 582 7.18 -0.90 -3.84
CA ILE A 582 8.20 -0.19 -3.07
C ILE A 582 7.64 0.24 -1.72
N LEU A 583 8.27 -0.22 -0.65
CA LEU A 583 8.08 0.26 0.70
C LEU A 583 9.27 1.13 1.10
N GLY A 584 9.03 2.42 1.30
CA GLY A 584 10.06 3.40 1.68
C GLY A 584 9.95 3.82 3.13
N VAL A 585 11.09 4.14 3.74
CA VAL A 585 11.18 4.71 5.09
C VAL A 585 12.01 5.97 5.03
N TYR A 586 11.39 7.10 5.38
CA TYR A 586 12.08 8.37 5.63
C TYR A 586 12.24 8.59 7.12
N LEU A 587 13.45 8.88 7.56
CA LEU A 587 13.80 9.08 8.95
C LEU A 587 14.54 10.42 9.14
N GLU A 588 13.98 11.28 9.97
CA GLU A 588 14.67 12.47 10.50
C GLU A 588 15.12 12.20 11.92
N SER A 589 16.40 12.42 12.22
CA SER A 589 16.99 12.22 13.54
C SER A 589 17.66 13.49 14.06
N ARG A 590 17.54 13.75 15.34
CA ARG A 590 18.26 14.83 16.06
C ARG A 590 19.42 14.28 16.93
N GLY A 591 19.84 13.03 16.70
CA GLY A 591 20.93 12.39 17.46
C GLY A 591 20.50 11.79 18.80
N ASP A 592 19.20 11.65 19.04
CA ASP A 592 18.63 11.06 20.24
C ASP A 592 18.24 9.58 20.06
N LYS A 593 17.64 8.97 21.05
CA LYS A 593 17.14 7.59 21.08
C LYS A 593 15.75 7.43 20.45
N PHE A 594 15.09 8.55 20.15
CA PHE A 594 13.78 8.63 19.51
C PHE A 594 13.92 9.19 18.10
N PRO A 595 13.16 8.74 17.12
CA PRO A 595 13.06 9.43 15.83
C PRO A 595 12.42 10.82 16.04
N TYR A 596 12.92 11.82 15.31
CA TYR A 596 12.29 13.14 15.28
C TYR A 596 11.07 13.15 14.34
N ARG A 597 11.20 12.49 13.20
CA ARG A 597 10.14 12.15 12.23
C ARG A 597 10.42 10.77 11.66
N LEU A 598 9.42 9.94 11.62
CA LEU A 598 9.45 8.66 10.92
C LEU A 598 8.25 8.59 10.01
N HIS A 599 8.49 8.44 8.71
CA HIS A 599 7.45 8.35 7.70
C HIS A 599 7.63 7.09 6.87
N TYR A 600 6.52 6.45 6.54
CA TYR A 600 6.47 5.27 5.70
C TYR A 600 5.80 5.59 4.36
N ARG A 601 6.54 5.41 3.27
CA ARG A 601 5.92 5.36 1.95
C ARG A 601 5.18 4.03 1.85
N ALA A 602 3.86 4.08 2.09
CA ALA A 602 2.97 2.94 1.97
C ALA A 602 2.88 2.45 0.53
N THR A 603 2.76 1.15 0.34
CA THR A 603 2.52 0.57 -0.99
C THR A 603 1.07 0.76 -1.41
N GLY A 604 0.13 0.73 -0.46
CA GLY A 604 -1.31 0.71 -0.71
C GLY A 604 -1.89 2.06 -1.14
N LEU A 605 -1.36 3.20 -0.66
CA LEU A 605 -1.93 4.52 -0.97
C LEU A 605 -1.94 4.84 -2.48
N PRO A 606 -0.84 4.65 -3.24
CA PRO A 606 -0.85 4.76 -4.70
C PRO A 606 -1.82 3.79 -5.38
N LEU A 607 -1.98 2.59 -4.83
CA LEU A 607 -2.85 1.57 -5.39
C LEU A 607 -4.34 1.93 -5.23
N VAL A 608 -4.72 2.63 -4.16
CA VAL A 608 -6.09 3.16 -4.02
C VAL A 608 -6.28 4.43 -4.82
N ALA A 609 -5.26 5.28 -4.93
CA ALA A 609 -5.34 6.50 -5.73
C ALA A 609 -5.69 6.23 -7.20
N VAL A 610 -5.20 5.15 -7.79
CA VAL A 610 -5.47 4.78 -9.19
C VAL A 610 -6.84 4.15 -9.42
N MET A 611 -7.59 3.79 -8.35
CA MET A 611 -8.86 3.06 -8.46
C MET A 611 -9.90 3.81 -9.30
N ASP A 612 -10.04 5.11 -9.14
CA ASP A 612 -10.96 5.92 -9.95
C ASP A 612 -10.64 5.80 -11.45
N THR A 613 -9.37 5.95 -11.81
CA THR A 613 -8.91 5.84 -13.20
C THR A 613 -9.09 4.42 -13.76
N ALA A 614 -8.75 3.40 -12.98
CA ALA A 614 -8.84 2.01 -13.41
C ALA A 614 -10.28 1.52 -13.56
N CYS A 615 -11.21 2.05 -12.77
CA CYS A 615 -12.61 1.60 -12.77
C CYS A 615 -13.51 2.38 -13.72
N ARG A 616 -13.17 3.60 -14.12
CA ARG A 616 -14.00 4.41 -15.03
C ARG A 616 -14.30 3.66 -16.34
N GLY A 617 -15.58 3.68 -16.73
CA GLY A 617 -16.05 3.02 -17.95
C GLY A 617 -16.21 1.49 -17.82
N ASN A 618 -15.87 0.90 -16.68
CA ASN A 618 -16.14 -0.50 -16.37
C ASN A 618 -17.47 -0.62 -15.59
N MET A 619 -17.98 -1.84 -15.49
CA MET A 619 -19.22 -2.11 -14.75
C MET A 619 -18.97 -2.12 -13.24
N ILE A 620 -19.99 -1.82 -12.44
CA ILE A 620 -19.90 -1.89 -10.97
C ILE A 620 -19.46 -3.30 -10.49
N ALA A 621 -19.86 -4.36 -11.20
CA ALA A 621 -19.41 -5.72 -10.90
C ALA A 621 -17.91 -5.95 -11.14
N ASP A 622 -17.27 -5.16 -12.00
CA ASP A 622 -15.85 -5.27 -12.30
C ASP A 622 -14.98 -4.58 -11.23
N LEU A 623 -15.55 -3.65 -10.44
CA LEU A 623 -14.84 -2.98 -9.34
C LEU A 623 -14.19 -4.00 -8.40
N ILE A 624 -14.90 -5.10 -8.08
CA ILE A 624 -14.39 -6.17 -7.23
C ILE A 624 -13.18 -6.86 -7.86
N THR A 625 -13.27 -7.18 -9.17
CA THR A 625 -12.16 -7.81 -9.90
C THR A 625 -10.96 -6.85 -10.02
N ILE A 626 -11.21 -5.58 -10.29
CA ILE A 626 -10.16 -4.55 -10.42
C ILE A 626 -9.47 -4.36 -9.07
N GLY A 627 -10.24 -4.07 -8.00
CA GLY A 627 -9.71 -3.87 -6.65
C GLY A 627 -8.97 -5.10 -6.13
N GLY A 628 -9.54 -6.30 -6.30
CA GLY A 628 -8.90 -7.56 -5.91
C GLY A 628 -7.57 -7.79 -6.64
N THR A 629 -7.45 -7.42 -7.93
CA THR A 629 -6.19 -7.59 -8.69
C THR A 629 -5.17 -6.47 -8.45
N ILE A 630 -5.60 -5.29 -8.04
CA ILE A 630 -4.69 -4.21 -7.57
C ILE A 630 -4.02 -4.61 -6.25
N ASP A 631 -4.75 -5.32 -5.37
CA ASP A 631 -4.19 -5.94 -4.15
C ASP A 631 -3.68 -4.92 -3.12
N TYR A 632 -4.48 -3.93 -2.78
CA TYR A 632 -4.18 -3.01 -1.68
C TYR A 632 -4.49 -3.65 -0.31
N VAL A 633 -3.79 -3.20 0.72
CA VAL A 633 -4.01 -3.59 2.13
C VAL A 633 -4.32 -2.33 2.94
N VAL A 634 -5.53 -2.25 3.51
CA VAL A 634 -6.02 -1.02 4.15
C VAL A 634 -5.19 -0.57 5.36
N PRO A 635 -4.71 -1.46 6.27
CA PRO A 635 -3.82 -1.03 7.35
C PRO A 635 -2.47 -0.44 6.91
N ASP A 636 -2.01 -0.74 5.68
CA ASP A 636 -0.83 -0.11 5.08
C ASP A 636 -1.17 1.29 4.54
N ILE A 637 -2.37 1.48 4.02
CA ILE A 637 -2.84 2.77 3.52
C ILE A 637 -2.96 3.75 4.67
N ASP A 638 -3.68 3.36 5.72
CA ASP A 638 -4.06 4.24 6.84
C ASP A 638 -2.93 4.44 7.88
N ARG A 639 -1.96 3.54 8.03
CA ARG A 639 -0.75 3.56 8.91
C ARG A 639 -0.94 3.97 10.37
#